data_d940c3f7aa1b801909bc26711c6dfefc
#
_entry.id   d940c3f7aa1b801909bc26711c6dfefc
#
_cell.length_a   1.000
_cell.length_b   1.000
_cell.length_c   1.000
_cell.angle_alpha   90.00
_cell.angle_beta   90.00
_cell.angle_gamma   90.00
#
_symmetry.space_group_name_H-M   'P 1'
#
loop_
_entity.id
_entity.type
_entity.pdbx_description
1 polymer ?
#
loop_
_entity_poly.entity_id
_entity_poly.type
_entity_poly.pdbx_seq_one_letter_code
_entity_poly.pdbx_strand_id
1 'polypeptide(L)'
;MKATLKRLISSSTTTIVLLLVYGAGLAIATFIEKYQGSEVARSVVYCSPLFFLLQFLIVLNWLAIVIRQRSLKMRKWGMLVTHGAFILILLGALVSHLYGEEGILHLREGETSNRFAVRHAGEVTYHTLPFSVELINFTLTRYPGSSSPSAYESELLVHLDGEVISERVYMNNVLDVKGYRFFQASYDQDEQGTVLSVNRDVAGRTITYTGYAVLLLGLVLCFVDRRSRFMLLSRRLKELRCSFFLMLLTLSSLTVHAGETSVQAREAVLKDIIDSGHAARFGALPLQSGRGRVLPVNTFSSEVLRKLHKSDSFYSLNSDQFLLSVLTMPERWTYIPFIAVPGKELSDFYQLPSGQCAYMDVFDADGNYKLQKKLEEAYGKMPAARTRFDKDLIKFDEQINIFHQLLNWQLLNLFPKEDDPQHTWYAPGDDLSAFSGKDSMFVFRVLAWYVEEVQTSLQSGDWTKPDEIVGMISTYQQAKNKIAGVTSGKMEAEIKYNRLDVFSQCKKGYLIFGGLLLVFAFASLFKRARWMRWASRALGVAVLAVFLFHTYGMGMRWYIAGYAPWSNSYETMVYVAWATVFAGWLFARRSLLTFALATLFGGVILFVSGLNWMDPQINPLVPVLKSPWLMFHVAVIVGAYGFFGISCLLGLVNLVMMSLKKAVLAQRIKELSIINEMSLLIGLALMTIGTFLGAIWANESWGRYWGWDPKETWALVTMIVYAIVTHLHLVPFRNSLWLFNIASVVAFYSVLMTFFGVNYFLSGMHSYGQNDHVGGMFVYLLLSALLVALIGFISFARRQKQNS
;
A
#
# COMPACT_ATOMS: atom_id res chain seq x y z
N MET A 1 -15.33 16.89 -48.00
CA MET A 1 -15.89 16.62 -46.65
C MET A 1 -15.87 15.14 -46.29
N LYS A 2 -16.51 14.20 -47.04
CA LYS A 2 -16.51 12.74 -46.66
C LYS A 2 -15.11 12.12 -46.56
N ALA A 3 -14.16 12.41 -47.42
CA ALA A 3 -12.80 11.87 -47.39
C ALA A 3 -11.98 12.40 -46.19
N THR A 4 -12.16 13.65 -45.79
CA THR A 4 -11.52 14.29 -44.64
C THR A 4 -12.06 13.72 -43.36
N LEU A 5 -13.38 13.53 -43.21
CA LEU A 5 -14.03 12.90 -42.06
C LEU A 5 -13.57 11.45 -41.89
N LYS A 6 -13.50 10.67 -42.99
CA LYS A 6 -12.99 9.28 -42.94
C LYS A 6 -11.52 9.22 -42.49
N ARG A 7 -10.68 10.16 -42.91
CA ARG A 7 -9.27 10.26 -42.45
C ARG A 7 -9.20 10.63 -40.97
N LEU A 8 -10.02 11.56 -40.51
CA LEU A 8 -10.09 11.98 -39.10
C LEU A 8 -10.49 10.79 -38.21
N ILE A 9 -11.63 10.14 -38.53
CA ILE A 9 -12.15 9.02 -37.71
C ILE A 9 -11.15 7.84 -37.65
N SER A 10 -10.37 7.57 -38.67
CA SER A 10 -9.40 6.47 -38.72
C SER A 10 -7.96 6.89 -38.37
N SER A 11 -7.77 7.98 -37.63
CA SER A 11 -6.45 8.53 -37.26
C SER A 11 -6.03 8.10 -35.87
N SER A 12 -4.78 7.66 -35.68
CA SER A 12 -4.17 7.42 -34.36
C SER A 12 -4.06 8.70 -33.53
N THR A 13 -3.99 9.86 -34.13
CA THR A 13 -4.03 11.15 -33.44
C THR A 13 -5.39 11.35 -32.77
N THR A 14 -6.48 11.02 -33.46
CA THR A 14 -7.83 11.06 -32.90
C THR A 14 -7.99 10.11 -31.74
N THR A 15 -7.40 8.88 -31.82
CA THR A 15 -7.39 7.94 -30.68
C THR A 15 -6.77 8.57 -29.46
N ILE A 16 -5.57 9.19 -29.59
CA ILE A 16 -4.88 9.81 -28.45
C ILE A 16 -5.69 10.97 -27.87
N VAL A 17 -6.30 11.81 -28.69
CA VAL A 17 -7.14 12.92 -28.22
C VAL A 17 -8.37 12.39 -27.47
N LEU A 18 -9.07 11.39 -28.00
CA LEU A 18 -10.21 10.77 -27.35
C LEU A 18 -9.82 10.14 -26.00
N LEU A 19 -8.68 9.43 -25.96
CA LEU A 19 -8.17 8.84 -24.71
C LEU A 19 -7.74 9.90 -23.68
N LEU A 20 -7.16 11.03 -24.13
CA LEU A 20 -6.83 12.15 -23.23
C LEU A 20 -8.09 12.78 -22.64
N VAL A 21 -9.12 13.02 -23.47
CA VAL A 21 -10.40 13.56 -23.00
C VAL A 21 -11.07 12.59 -22.03
N TYR A 22 -11.05 11.29 -22.35
CA TYR A 22 -11.61 10.24 -21.50
C TYR A 22 -10.89 10.16 -20.14
N GLY A 23 -9.55 10.10 -20.14
CA GLY A 23 -8.75 10.07 -18.92
C GLY A 23 -8.89 11.34 -18.08
N ALA A 24 -8.97 12.52 -18.72
CA ALA A 24 -9.21 13.79 -18.02
C ALA A 24 -10.61 13.84 -17.39
N GLY A 25 -11.65 13.38 -18.10
CA GLY A 25 -13.00 13.27 -17.58
C GLY A 25 -13.07 12.37 -16.35
N LEU A 26 -12.40 11.21 -16.38
CA LEU A 26 -12.30 10.29 -15.25
C LEU A 26 -11.59 10.95 -14.05
N ALA A 27 -10.46 11.61 -14.28
CA ALA A 27 -9.72 12.30 -13.22
C ALA A 27 -10.56 13.40 -12.57
N ILE A 28 -11.27 14.23 -13.37
CA ILE A 28 -12.15 15.28 -12.86
C ILE A 28 -13.29 14.68 -12.02
N ALA A 29 -13.86 13.56 -12.45
CA ALA A 29 -14.95 12.89 -11.73
C ALA A 29 -14.56 12.51 -10.30
N THR A 30 -13.32 12.06 -10.05
CA THR A 30 -12.87 11.73 -8.69
C THR A 30 -12.76 12.95 -7.77
N PHE A 31 -12.50 14.14 -8.30
CA PHE A 31 -12.53 15.38 -7.53
C PHE A 31 -13.97 15.84 -7.27
N ILE A 32 -14.88 15.68 -8.25
CA ILE A 32 -16.32 15.94 -8.04
C ILE A 32 -16.82 15.03 -6.93
N GLU A 33 -16.47 13.74 -6.95
CA GLU A 33 -16.84 12.78 -5.92
C GLU A 33 -16.36 13.21 -4.53
N LYS A 34 -15.12 13.69 -4.42
CA LYS A 34 -14.56 14.18 -3.15
C LYS A 34 -15.34 15.34 -2.55
N TYR A 35 -15.77 16.30 -3.38
CA TYR A 35 -16.38 17.55 -2.89
C TYR A 35 -17.91 17.54 -2.87
N GLN A 36 -18.55 16.74 -3.74
CA GLN A 36 -19.99 16.73 -3.94
C GLN A 36 -20.64 15.35 -3.73
N GLY A 37 -19.82 14.31 -3.50
CA GLY A 37 -20.29 12.95 -3.25
C GLY A 37 -20.36 12.08 -4.51
N SER A 38 -20.45 10.76 -4.29
CA SER A 38 -20.43 9.74 -5.34
C SER A 38 -21.66 9.78 -6.25
N GLU A 39 -22.83 10.11 -5.72
CA GLU A 39 -24.07 10.21 -6.51
C GLU A 39 -23.99 11.32 -7.57
N VAL A 40 -23.42 12.48 -7.20
CA VAL A 40 -23.25 13.61 -8.13
C VAL A 40 -22.21 13.25 -9.20
N ALA A 41 -21.08 12.67 -8.83
CA ALA A 41 -20.06 12.22 -9.79
C ALA A 41 -20.62 11.18 -10.76
N ARG A 42 -21.47 10.27 -10.27
CA ARG A 42 -22.12 9.24 -11.08
C ARG A 42 -23.09 9.83 -12.10
N SER A 43 -23.96 10.76 -11.69
CA SER A 43 -24.95 11.39 -12.56
C SER A 43 -24.32 12.35 -13.60
N VAL A 44 -23.37 13.17 -13.17
CA VAL A 44 -22.79 14.23 -14.01
C VAL A 44 -21.74 13.69 -14.99
N VAL A 45 -20.95 12.66 -14.60
CA VAL A 45 -19.86 12.14 -15.44
C VAL A 45 -20.09 10.70 -15.84
N TYR A 46 -20.07 9.74 -14.92
CA TYR A 46 -19.97 8.32 -15.25
C TYR A 46 -21.20 7.76 -16.00
N CYS A 47 -22.39 8.25 -15.69
CA CYS A 47 -23.65 7.87 -16.36
C CYS A 47 -24.15 8.94 -17.34
N SER A 48 -23.33 9.96 -17.68
CA SER A 48 -23.76 11.01 -18.61
C SER A 48 -23.79 10.51 -20.06
N PRO A 49 -24.74 10.99 -20.87
CA PRO A 49 -24.80 10.67 -22.31
C PRO A 49 -23.50 11.02 -23.06
N LEU A 50 -22.84 12.09 -22.64
CA LEU A 50 -21.55 12.51 -23.20
C LEU A 50 -20.46 11.49 -22.96
N PHE A 51 -20.42 10.85 -21.79
CA PHE A 51 -19.44 9.83 -21.46
C PHE A 51 -19.66 8.55 -22.28
N PHE A 52 -20.89 8.11 -22.46
CA PHE A 52 -21.22 7.00 -23.36
C PHE A 52 -20.91 7.32 -24.84
N LEU A 53 -21.19 8.53 -25.29
CA LEU A 53 -20.83 8.98 -26.65
C LEU A 53 -19.30 8.92 -26.83
N LEU A 54 -18.52 9.33 -25.85
CA LEU A 54 -17.05 9.30 -25.91
C LEU A 54 -16.52 7.87 -26.02
N GLN A 55 -17.05 6.94 -25.23
CA GLN A 55 -16.72 5.51 -25.35
C GLN A 55 -17.08 4.94 -26.71
N PHE A 56 -18.27 5.26 -27.23
CA PHE A 56 -18.69 4.86 -28.59
C PHE A 56 -17.74 5.40 -29.67
N LEU A 57 -17.33 6.64 -29.56
CA LEU A 57 -16.38 7.25 -30.50
C LEU A 57 -15.00 6.58 -30.44
N ILE A 58 -14.53 6.15 -29.28
CA ILE A 58 -13.27 5.40 -29.12
C ILE A 58 -13.39 4.06 -29.85
N VAL A 59 -14.48 3.32 -29.63
CA VAL A 59 -14.73 2.02 -30.32
C VAL A 59 -14.80 2.20 -31.82
N LEU A 60 -15.56 3.21 -32.32
CA LEU A 60 -15.70 3.51 -33.73
C LEU A 60 -14.36 3.88 -34.39
N ASN A 61 -13.56 4.69 -33.69
CA ASN A 61 -12.22 5.06 -34.16
C ASN A 61 -11.32 3.83 -34.29
N TRP A 62 -11.31 2.93 -33.27
CA TRP A 62 -10.50 1.73 -33.31
C TRP A 62 -10.93 0.79 -34.48
N LEU A 63 -12.22 0.54 -34.64
CA LEU A 63 -12.73 -0.25 -35.76
C LEU A 63 -12.32 0.33 -37.14
N ALA A 64 -12.41 1.66 -37.27
CA ALA A 64 -11.99 2.36 -38.50
C ALA A 64 -10.48 2.20 -38.76
N ILE A 65 -9.64 2.20 -37.71
CA ILE A 65 -8.20 1.96 -37.82
C ILE A 65 -7.92 0.51 -38.24
N VAL A 66 -8.58 -0.49 -37.63
CA VAL A 66 -8.42 -1.92 -37.99
C VAL A 66 -8.73 -2.16 -39.45
N ILE A 67 -9.84 -1.59 -39.94
CA ILE A 67 -10.23 -1.70 -41.36
C ILE A 67 -9.21 -1.01 -42.27
N ARG A 68 -8.82 0.24 -41.96
CA ARG A 68 -7.87 1.04 -42.76
C ARG A 68 -6.51 0.37 -42.86
N GLN A 69 -5.98 -0.15 -41.73
CA GLN A 69 -4.67 -0.79 -41.68
C GLN A 69 -4.68 -2.23 -42.18
N ARG A 70 -5.84 -2.77 -42.55
CA ARG A 70 -6.00 -4.18 -42.93
C ARG A 70 -5.41 -5.15 -41.91
N SER A 71 -5.57 -4.85 -40.62
CA SER A 71 -4.91 -5.55 -39.53
C SER A 71 -5.25 -7.05 -39.47
N LEU A 72 -6.47 -7.43 -39.87
CA LEU A 72 -6.89 -8.84 -40.05
C LEU A 72 -6.06 -9.57 -41.12
N LYS A 73 -5.86 -8.96 -42.30
CA LYS A 73 -5.03 -9.54 -43.37
C LYS A 73 -3.57 -9.63 -42.95
N MET A 74 -3.08 -8.68 -42.16
CA MET A 74 -1.73 -8.68 -41.64
C MET A 74 -1.54 -9.65 -40.43
N ARG A 75 -2.58 -10.32 -39.99
CA ARG A 75 -2.56 -11.32 -38.89
C ARG A 75 -1.93 -10.75 -37.59
N LYS A 76 -2.28 -9.53 -37.22
CA LYS A 76 -1.83 -8.88 -35.96
C LYS A 76 -2.69 -9.35 -34.77
N TRP A 77 -2.68 -10.67 -34.51
CA TRP A 77 -3.62 -11.32 -33.60
C TRP A 77 -3.54 -10.77 -32.17
N GLY A 78 -2.35 -10.58 -31.59
CA GLY A 78 -2.22 -10.02 -30.24
C GLY A 78 -2.96 -8.69 -30.09
N MET A 79 -2.74 -7.74 -31.03
CA MET A 79 -3.43 -6.44 -31.03
C MET A 79 -4.94 -6.60 -31.22
N LEU A 80 -5.38 -7.42 -32.18
CA LEU A 80 -6.80 -7.59 -32.48
C LEU A 80 -7.57 -8.19 -31.30
N VAL A 81 -7.03 -9.23 -30.69
CA VAL A 81 -7.66 -9.92 -29.55
C VAL A 81 -7.69 -9.01 -28.32
N THR A 82 -6.59 -8.33 -28.00
CA THR A 82 -6.53 -7.42 -26.83
C THR A 82 -7.53 -6.26 -26.96
N HIS A 83 -7.58 -5.59 -28.11
CA HIS A 83 -8.51 -4.45 -28.28
C HIS A 83 -9.96 -4.91 -28.47
N GLY A 84 -10.17 -6.08 -29.12
CA GLY A 84 -11.50 -6.68 -29.21
C GLY A 84 -12.08 -7.05 -27.85
N ALA A 85 -11.22 -7.50 -26.93
CA ALA A 85 -11.61 -7.77 -25.55
C ALA A 85 -12.13 -6.52 -24.83
N PHE A 86 -11.52 -5.36 -25.03
CA PHE A 86 -12.03 -4.10 -24.45
C PHE A 86 -13.43 -3.76 -24.97
N ILE A 87 -13.73 -4.06 -26.24
CA ILE A 87 -15.09 -3.87 -26.78
C ILE A 87 -16.09 -4.81 -26.07
N LEU A 88 -15.70 -6.07 -25.83
CA LEU A 88 -16.55 -7.01 -25.08
C LEU A 88 -16.79 -6.52 -23.66
N ILE A 89 -15.76 -6.01 -22.99
CA ILE A 89 -15.88 -5.44 -21.64
C ILE A 89 -16.83 -4.25 -21.62
N LEU A 90 -16.68 -3.32 -22.57
CA LEU A 90 -17.58 -2.16 -22.69
C LEU A 90 -19.01 -2.57 -23.03
N LEU A 91 -19.19 -3.61 -23.86
CA LEU A 91 -20.51 -4.16 -24.17
C LEU A 91 -21.13 -4.79 -22.93
N GLY A 92 -20.36 -5.58 -22.16
CA GLY A 92 -20.80 -6.14 -20.88
C GLY A 92 -21.23 -5.05 -19.90
N ALA A 93 -20.41 -4.00 -19.74
CA ALA A 93 -20.74 -2.85 -18.90
C ALA A 93 -22.01 -2.11 -19.35
N LEU A 94 -22.23 -1.98 -20.64
CA LEU A 94 -23.47 -1.39 -21.20
C LEU A 94 -24.69 -2.27 -20.89
N VAL A 95 -24.56 -3.60 -21.02
CA VAL A 95 -25.64 -4.56 -20.71
C VAL A 95 -25.96 -4.51 -19.22
N SER A 96 -24.95 -4.47 -18.35
CA SER A 96 -25.14 -4.29 -16.90
C SER A 96 -25.83 -2.98 -16.56
N HIS A 97 -25.47 -1.88 -17.23
CA HIS A 97 -26.09 -0.58 -17.02
C HIS A 97 -27.58 -0.53 -17.43
N LEU A 98 -27.94 -1.27 -18.48
CA LEU A 98 -29.33 -1.28 -19.03
C LEU A 98 -30.24 -2.29 -18.34
N TYR A 99 -29.71 -3.43 -17.88
CA TYR A 99 -30.47 -4.57 -17.42
C TYR A 99 -30.09 -5.06 -16.02
N GLY A 100 -29.01 -4.53 -15.42
CA GLY A 100 -28.60 -4.87 -14.07
C GLY A 100 -29.55 -4.27 -13.02
N GLU A 101 -29.88 -5.04 -12.01
CA GLU A 101 -30.60 -4.60 -10.83
C GLU A 101 -29.68 -4.69 -9.61
N GLU A 102 -29.54 -3.60 -8.86
CA GLU A 102 -28.73 -3.53 -7.63
C GLU A 102 -29.59 -2.94 -6.51
N GLY A 103 -29.61 -3.59 -5.34
CA GLY A 103 -30.36 -3.11 -4.20
C GLY A 103 -29.84 -3.69 -2.89
N ILE A 104 -30.61 -3.45 -1.82
CA ILE A 104 -30.31 -3.85 -0.44
C ILE A 104 -31.46 -4.65 0.13
N LEU A 105 -31.15 -5.78 0.74
CA LEU A 105 -32.05 -6.58 1.53
C LEU A 105 -31.61 -6.51 3.00
N HIS A 106 -32.43 -5.94 3.85
CA HIS A 106 -32.24 -5.93 5.29
C HIS A 106 -33.11 -6.98 5.93
N LEU A 107 -32.57 -7.80 6.80
CA LEU A 107 -33.27 -8.86 7.52
C LEU A 107 -32.84 -8.88 8.98
N ARG A 108 -33.80 -9.07 9.87
CA ARG A 108 -33.56 -9.39 11.27
C ARG A 108 -33.71 -10.90 11.51
N GLU A 109 -33.13 -11.42 12.58
CA GLU A 109 -33.23 -12.83 12.94
C GLU A 109 -34.71 -13.26 13.07
N GLY A 110 -35.07 -14.35 12.38
CA GLY A 110 -36.43 -14.85 12.25
C GLY A 110 -37.28 -14.12 11.22
N GLU A 111 -36.80 -13.07 10.55
CA GLU A 111 -37.54 -12.34 9.52
C GLU A 111 -37.38 -13.00 8.15
N THR A 112 -38.50 -13.15 7.45
CA THR A 112 -38.57 -13.64 6.07
C THR A 112 -38.98 -12.52 5.13
N SER A 113 -38.24 -12.27 4.06
CA SER A 113 -38.61 -11.27 3.05
C SER A 113 -38.38 -11.80 1.63
N ASN A 114 -39.24 -11.37 0.72
CA ASN A 114 -39.11 -11.57 -0.72
C ASN A 114 -38.96 -10.22 -1.46
N ARG A 115 -38.63 -9.11 -0.74
CA ARG A 115 -38.49 -7.78 -1.32
C ARG A 115 -37.17 -7.16 -0.92
N PHE A 116 -36.51 -6.52 -1.88
CA PHE A 116 -35.29 -5.75 -1.65
C PHE A 116 -35.49 -4.31 -2.11
N ALA A 117 -34.83 -3.38 -1.42
CA ALA A 117 -34.91 -1.95 -1.69
C ALA A 117 -33.89 -1.56 -2.77
N VAL A 118 -34.37 -0.90 -3.83
CA VAL A 118 -33.56 -0.29 -4.89
C VAL A 118 -33.63 1.23 -4.72
N ARG A 119 -32.49 1.88 -4.60
CA ARG A 119 -32.40 3.34 -4.47
C ARG A 119 -32.05 3.98 -5.81
N HIS A 120 -32.94 4.81 -6.34
CA HIS A 120 -32.70 5.51 -7.58
C HIS A 120 -33.02 7.01 -7.40
N ALA A 121 -32.06 7.89 -7.68
CA ALA A 121 -32.21 9.36 -7.57
C ALA A 121 -32.81 9.86 -6.24
N GLY A 122 -32.53 9.17 -5.12
CA GLY A 122 -33.05 9.52 -3.79
C GLY A 122 -34.38 8.88 -3.42
N GLU A 123 -35.11 8.29 -4.38
CA GLU A 123 -36.29 7.49 -4.14
C GLU A 123 -35.95 6.02 -3.88
N VAL A 124 -36.69 5.40 -2.94
CA VAL A 124 -36.56 3.97 -2.62
C VAL A 124 -37.74 3.24 -3.22
N THR A 125 -37.47 2.29 -4.12
CA THR A 125 -38.48 1.39 -4.69
C THR A 125 -38.21 -0.04 -4.24
N TYR A 126 -39.26 -0.84 -4.02
CA TYR A 126 -39.13 -2.23 -3.61
C TYR A 126 -39.37 -3.14 -4.82
N HIS A 127 -38.38 -3.97 -5.08
CA HIS A 127 -38.45 -5.05 -6.08
C HIS A 127 -38.68 -6.39 -5.41
N THR A 128 -39.44 -7.29 -6.08
CA THR A 128 -39.77 -8.61 -5.57
C THR A 128 -38.83 -9.68 -6.11
N LEU A 129 -38.34 -10.54 -5.22
CA LEU A 129 -37.61 -11.75 -5.57
C LEU A 129 -38.58 -12.87 -5.94
N PRO A 130 -38.23 -13.78 -6.84
CA PRO A 130 -39.06 -14.98 -7.18
C PRO A 130 -38.92 -16.11 -6.13
N PHE A 131 -38.43 -15.82 -4.96
CA PHE A 131 -38.26 -16.68 -3.77
C PHE A 131 -38.21 -15.80 -2.52
N SER A 132 -38.30 -16.39 -1.34
CA SER A 132 -38.12 -15.66 -0.08
C SER A 132 -36.85 -16.09 0.64
N VAL A 133 -36.27 -15.16 1.37
CA VAL A 133 -35.03 -15.34 2.15
C VAL A 133 -35.36 -15.05 3.62
N GLU A 134 -34.99 -15.96 4.49
CA GLU A 134 -35.14 -15.83 5.95
C GLU A 134 -33.76 -15.82 6.61
N LEU A 135 -33.54 -14.92 7.57
CA LEU A 135 -32.34 -14.92 8.39
C LEU A 135 -32.58 -15.77 9.64
N ILE A 136 -31.82 -16.86 9.77
CA ILE A 136 -31.88 -17.73 10.95
C ILE A 136 -31.06 -17.12 12.08
N ASN A 137 -29.79 -16.82 11.78
CA ASN A 137 -28.82 -16.37 12.77
C ASN A 137 -27.78 -15.47 12.11
N PHE A 138 -27.35 -14.44 12.83
CA PHE A 138 -26.22 -13.61 12.47
C PHE A 138 -25.10 -13.78 13.49
N THR A 139 -23.89 -14.09 13.03
CA THR A 139 -22.74 -14.33 13.89
C THR A 139 -21.63 -13.35 13.61
N LEU A 140 -21.26 -12.54 14.61
CA LEU A 140 -20.09 -11.66 14.57
C LEU A 140 -18.95 -12.30 15.38
N THR A 141 -17.91 -12.73 14.68
CA THR A 141 -16.68 -13.22 15.32
C THR A 141 -15.68 -12.07 15.43
N ARG A 142 -15.11 -11.88 16.61
CA ARG A 142 -14.08 -10.87 16.88
C ARG A 142 -12.70 -11.52 17.02
N TYR A 143 -11.67 -10.71 16.86
CA TYR A 143 -10.31 -11.16 17.23
C TYR A 143 -10.23 -11.32 18.75
N PRO A 144 -9.49 -12.33 19.27
CA PRO A 144 -9.41 -12.62 20.69
C PRO A 144 -9.05 -11.39 21.53
N GLY A 145 -9.83 -11.09 22.58
CA GLY A 145 -9.62 -9.93 23.45
C GLY A 145 -9.75 -8.57 22.77
N SER A 146 -10.49 -8.47 21.66
CA SER A 146 -10.64 -7.24 20.88
C SER A 146 -12.08 -7.02 20.45
N SER A 147 -12.48 -5.74 20.30
CA SER A 147 -13.74 -5.38 19.67
C SER A 147 -13.68 -5.45 18.13
N SER A 148 -12.49 -5.66 17.55
CA SER A 148 -12.30 -5.67 16.09
C SER A 148 -12.89 -6.94 15.45
N PRO A 149 -13.75 -6.82 14.42
CA PRO A 149 -14.35 -7.96 13.76
C PRO A 149 -13.31 -8.76 12.98
N SER A 150 -13.33 -10.08 13.14
CA SER A 150 -12.51 -11.02 12.36
C SER A 150 -13.29 -11.73 11.26
N ALA A 151 -14.60 -11.94 11.48
CA ALA A 151 -15.55 -12.45 10.50
C ALA A 151 -16.97 -12.05 10.90
N TYR A 152 -17.87 -11.96 9.95
CA TYR A 152 -19.30 -11.88 10.18
C TYR A 152 -20.01 -12.70 9.10
N GLU A 153 -21.04 -13.41 9.52
CA GLU A 153 -21.72 -14.45 8.76
C GLU A 153 -23.22 -14.42 9.02
N SER A 154 -24.01 -14.59 7.97
CA SER A 154 -25.47 -14.73 8.00
C SER A 154 -25.85 -16.12 7.56
N GLU A 155 -26.57 -16.87 8.41
CA GLU A 155 -27.20 -18.13 8.06
C GLU A 155 -28.60 -17.86 7.50
N LEU A 156 -28.81 -18.25 6.24
CA LEU A 156 -30.04 -17.93 5.51
C LEU A 156 -30.78 -19.24 5.12
N LEU A 157 -32.11 -19.19 5.23
CA LEU A 157 -32.99 -20.16 4.54
C LEU A 157 -33.56 -19.51 3.29
N VAL A 158 -33.38 -20.17 2.16
CA VAL A 158 -33.98 -19.76 0.89
C VAL A 158 -35.16 -20.69 0.59
N HIS A 159 -36.37 -20.13 0.59
CA HIS A 159 -37.60 -20.85 0.25
C HIS A 159 -37.87 -20.72 -1.24
N LEU A 160 -37.58 -21.79 -1.99
CA LEU A 160 -37.60 -21.81 -3.44
C LEU A 160 -38.46 -23.00 -3.96
N ASP A 161 -39.54 -22.71 -4.69
CA ASP A 161 -40.35 -23.72 -5.39
C ASP A 161 -40.82 -24.89 -4.47
N GLY A 162 -41.00 -24.62 -3.16
CA GLY A 162 -41.39 -25.63 -2.14
C GLY A 162 -40.23 -26.35 -1.48
N GLU A 163 -39.01 -26.12 -1.91
CA GLU A 163 -37.78 -26.56 -1.24
C GLU A 163 -37.20 -25.47 -0.34
N VAL A 164 -36.54 -25.88 0.75
CA VAL A 164 -35.86 -24.99 1.67
C VAL A 164 -34.37 -25.32 1.62
N ILE A 165 -33.55 -24.33 1.20
CA ILE A 165 -32.11 -24.48 1.06
C ILE A 165 -31.44 -23.65 2.18
N SER A 166 -30.64 -24.29 3.02
CA SER A 166 -29.84 -23.59 4.03
C SER A 166 -28.49 -23.22 3.44
N GLU A 167 -28.15 -21.93 3.49
CA GLU A 167 -26.94 -21.38 2.93
C GLU A 167 -26.32 -20.34 3.87
N ARG A 168 -25.02 -20.11 3.74
CA ARG A 168 -24.27 -19.13 4.54
C ARG A 168 -23.65 -18.06 3.67
N VAL A 169 -23.87 -16.80 4.04
CA VAL A 169 -23.29 -15.62 3.39
C VAL A 169 -22.33 -14.92 4.36
N TYR A 170 -21.08 -14.80 3.96
CA TYR A 170 -20.06 -14.08 4.71
C TYR A 170 -19.13 -13.32 3.77
N MET A 171 -18.21 -12.50 4.30
CA MET A 171 -17.32 -11.70 3.44
C MET A 171 -16.53 -12.57 2.47
N ASN A 172 -16.55 -12.16 1.19
CA ASN A 172 -15.92 -12.87 0.06
C ASN A 172 -16.55 -14.24 -0.26
N ASN A 173 -17.74 -14.55 0.27
CA ASN A 173 -18.51 -15.71 -0.09
C ASN A 173 -19.96 -15.31 -0.40
N VAL A 174 -20.37 -15.56 -1.64
CA VAL A 174 -21.64 -15.07 -2.18
C VAL A 174 -22.66 -16.19 -2.31
N LEU A 175 -23.91 -15.89 -2.08
CA LEU A 175 -25.04 -16.77 -2.38
C LEU A 175 -25.59 -16.41 -3.77
N ASP A 176 -25.66 -17.37 -4.69
CA ASP A 176 -26.22 -17.19 -6.04
C ASP A 176 -27.48 -18.06 -6.21
N VAL A 177 -28.67 -17.43 -6.30
CA VAL A 177 -29.96 -18.11 -6.44
C VAL A 177 -30.73 -17.51 -7.61
N LYS A 178 -31.05 -18.31 -8.61
CA LYS A 178 -31.81 -17.89 -9.83
C LYS A 178 -31.23 -16.63 -10.49
N GLY A 179 -29.90 -16.42 -10.38
CA GLY A 179 -29.19 -15.27 -10.97
C GLY A 179 -29.20 -14.02 -10.09
N TYR A 180 -29.82 -14.04 -8.92
CA TYR A 180 -29.66 -13.05 -7.87
C TYR A 180 -28.49 -13.44 -6.98
N ARG A 181 -27.59 -12.51 -6.74
CA ARG A 181 -26.43 -12.66 -5.86
C ARG A 181 -26.60 -11.85 -4.60
N PHE A 182 -26.34 -12.46 -3.46
CA PHE A 182 -26.40 -11.85 -2.14
C PHE A 182 -24.98 -11.74 -1.57
N PHE A 183 -24.66 -10.57 -1.07
CA PHE A 183 -23.36 -10.25 -0.51
C PHE A 183 -23.51 -9.66 0.88
N GLN A 184 -22.68 -10.06 1.80
CA GLN A 184 -22.65 -9.50 3.14
C GLN A 184 -22.13 -8.04 3.07
N ALA A 185 -22.99 -7.05 3.23
CA ALA A 185 -22.63 -5.63 3.14
C ALA A 185 -22.37 -5.00 4.52
N SER A 186 -23.28 -5.21 5.46
CA SER A 186 -23.23 -4.62 6.80
C SER A 186 -24.05 -5.47 7.76
N TYR A 187 -24.17 -5.04 9.01
CA TYR A 187 -25.01 -5.63 10.04
C TYR A 187 -25.53 -4.56 11.01
N ASP A 188 -26.54 -4.89 11.78
CA ASP A 188 -27.14 -3.99 12.76
C ASP A 188 -26.23 -3.83 13.98
N GLN A 189 -26.29 -2.67 14.64
CA GLN A 189 -25.44 -2.37 15.81
C GLN A 189 -25.71 -3.30 17.00
N ASP A 190 -26.92 -3.85 17.10
CA ASP A 190 -27.33 -4.81 18.13
C ASP A 190 -26.95 -6.26 17.79
N GLU A 191 -26.31 -6.48 16.60
CA GLU A 191 -25.85 -7.79 16.12
C GLU A 191 -26.98 -8.81 15.88
N GLN A 192 -28.23 -8.36 15.74
CA GLN A 192 -29.42 -9.20 15.52
C GLN A 192 -30.00 -9.07 14.12
N GLY A 193 -29.28 -8.46 13.20
CA GLY A 193 -29.73 -8.27 11.84
C GLY A 193 -28.61 -8.12 10.85
N THR A 194 -28.90 -8.41 9.60
CA THR A 194 -27.95 -8.35 8.48
C THR A 194 -28.43 -7.45 7.36
N VAL A 195 -27.50 -6.79 6.72
CA VAL A 195 -27.72 -6.00 5.51
C VAL A 195 -26.99 -6.68 4.37
N LEU A 196 -27.74 -7.22 3.43
CA LEU A 196 -27.24 -7.91 2.24
C LEU A 196 -27.37 -7.00 1.03
N SER A 197 -26.30 -6.84 0.26
CA SER A 197 -26.37 -6.28 -1.09
C SER A 197 -26.90 -7.34 -2.04
N VAL A 198 -27.87 -6.98 -2.86
CA VAL A 198 -28.50 -7.88 -3.84
C VAL A 198 -28.17 -7.38 -5.24
N ASN A 199 -27.64 -8.24 -6.09
CA ASN A 199 -27.30 -7.90 -7.46
C ASN A 199 -27.85 -8.97 -8.42
N ARG A 200 -28.48 -8.50 -9.50
CA ARG A 200 -28.93 -9.37 -10.62
C ARG A 200 -28.33 -8.86 -11.92
N ASP A 201 -27.20 -9.44 -12.34
CA ASP A 201 -26.51 -9.08 -13.60
C ASP A 201 -25.84 -10.30 -14.23
N VAL A 202 -26.63 -11.28 -14.63
CA VAL A 202 -26.11 -12.53 -15.23
C VAL A 202 -25.50 -12.27 -16.59
N ALA A 203 -26.21 -11.52 -17.45
CA ALA A 203 -25.80 -11.30 -18.85
C ALA A 203 -24.57 -10.38 -18.93
N GLY A 204 -24.61 -9.23 -18.28
CA GLY A 204 -23.51 -8.26 -18.30
C GLY A 204 -22.25 -8.84 -17.69
N ARG A 205 -22.37 -9.54 -16.55
CA ARG A 205 -21.26 -10.24 -15.89
C ARG A 205 -20.63 -11.30 -16.79
N THR A 206 -21.43 -12.13 -17.45
CA THR A 206 -20.92 -13.20 -18.33
C THR A 206 -20.15 -12.62 -19.53
N ILE A 207 -20.68 -11.57 -20.16
CA ILE A 207 -20.01 -10.89 -21.28
C ILE A 207 -18.69 -10.23 -20.80
N THR A 208 -18.73 -9.56 -19.66
CA THR A 208 -17.56 -8.87 -19.08
C THR A 208 -16.44 -9.87 -18.72
N TYR A 209 -16.77 -10.98 -18.08
CA TYR A 209 -15.79 -12.02 -17.70
C TYR A 209 -15.23 -12.76 -18.93
N THR A 210 -16.06 -12.98 -19.95
CA THR A 210 -15.57 -13.44 -21.25
C THR A 210 -14.57 -12.45 -21.84
N GLY A 211 -14.87 -11.15 -21.74
CA GLY A 211 -13.97 -10.08 -22.12
C GLY A 211 -12.63 -10.13 -21.37
N TYR A 212 -12.62 -10.41 -20.06
CA TYR A 212 -11.38 -10.56 -19.25
C TYR A 212 -10.55 -11.77 -19.70
N ALA A 213 -11.19 -12.92 -19.97
CA ALA A 213 -10.50 -14.09 -20.46
C ALA A 213 -9.87 -13.87 -21.85
N VAL A 214 -10.62 -13.23 -22.78
CA VAL A 214 -10.11 -12.86 -24.10
C VAL A 214 -8.99 -11.83 -24.01
N LEU A 215 -9.07 -10.89 -23.06
CA LEU A 215 -8.02 -9.89 -22.81
C LEU A 215 -6.72 -10.55 -22.35
N LEU A 216 -6.79 -11.46 -21.39
CA LEU A 216 -5.62 -12.20 -20.93
C LEU A 216 -4.95 -12.97 -22.08
N LEU A 217 -5.75 -13.67 -22.91
CA LEU A 217 -5.25 -14.33 -24.11
C LEU A 217 -4.58 -13.34 -25.08
N GLY A 218 -5.20 -12.20 -25.32
CA GLY A 218 -4.68 -11.14 -26.18
C GLY A 218 -3.35 -10.58 -25.68
N LEU A 219 -3.22 -10.34 -24.37
CA LEU A 219 -1.97 -9.89 -23.75
C LEU A 219 -0.87 -10.94 -23.89
N VAL A 220 -1.16 -12.22 -23.65
CA VAL A 220 -0.19 -13.31 -23.87
C VAL A 220 0.28 -13.32 -25.33
N LEU A 221 -0.64 -13.22 -26.28
CA LEU A 221 -0.30 -13.12 -27.70
C LEU A 221 0.58 -11.91 -28.03
N CYS A 222 0.39 -10.77 -27.36
CA CYS A 222 1.26 -9.60 -27.53
C CYS A 222 2.73 -9.86 -27.11
N PHE A 223 3.00 -10.82 -26.25
CA PHE A 223 4.37 -11.20 -25.86
C PHE A 223 4.95 -12.36 -26.65
N VAL A 224 4.11 -13.28 -27.15
CA VAL A 224 4.54 -14.52 -27.85
C VAL A 224 4.57 -14.34 -29.37
N ASP A 225 3.66 -13.59 -29.96
CA ASP A 225 3.59 -13.39 -31.40
C ASP A 225 4.86 -12.71 -31.93
N ARG A 226 5.55 -13.38 -32.87
CA ARG A 226 6.77 -12.88 -33.52
C ARG A 226 6.61 -11.53 -34.22
N ARG A 227 5.38 -11.13 -34.55
CA ARG A 227 5.01 -9.86 -35.18
C ARG A 227 4.61 -8.77 -34.19
N SER A 228 4.54 -9.13 -32.92
CA SER A 228 4.19 -8.17 -31.86
C SER A 228 5.25 -7.09 -31.68
N ARG A 229 4.83 -5.95 -31.15
CA ARG A 229 5.71 -4.81 -30.87
C ARG A 229 6.83 -5.21 -29.90
N PHE A 230 6.51 -5.99 -28.86
CA PHE A 230 7.48 -6.46 -27.88
C PHE A 230 8.58 -7.33 -28.53
N MET A 231 8.21 -8.28 -29.38
CA MET A 231 9.18 -9.15 -30.05
C MET A 231 10.01 -8.40 -31.10
N LEU A 232 9.45 -7.41 -31.79
CA LEU A 232 10.19 -6.53 -32.70
C LEU A 232 11.24 -5.71 -31.92
N LEU A 233 10.86 -5.13 -30.77
CA LEU A 233 11.79 -4.39 -29.90
C LEU A 233 12.91 -5.29 -29.38
N SER A 234 12.57 -6.52 -28.96
CA SER A 234 13.56 -7.51 -28.51
C SER A 234 14.60 -7.86 -29.59
N ARG A 235 14.18 -7.96 -30.86
CA ARG A 235 15.08 -8.19 -32.00
C ARG A 235 15.96 -6.97 -32.25
N ARG A 236 15.40 -5.77 -32.34
CA ARG A 236 16.13 -4.51 -32.52
C ARG A 236 17.18 -4.30 -31.42
N LEU A 237 16.85 -4.67 -30.19
CA LEU A 237 17.80 -4.57 -29.07
C LEU A 237 18.99 -5.53 -29.23
N LYS A 238 18.82 -6.69 -29.86
CA LYS A 238 19.91 -7.61 -30.20
C LYS A 238 20.85 -7.05 -31.25
N GLU A 239 20.29 -6.39 -32.26
CA GLU A 239 21.06 -5.78 -33.38
C GLU A 239 21.92 -4.59 -32.94
N LEU A 240 21.44 -3.75 -32.02
CA LEU A 240 22.14 -2.57 -31.53
C LEU A 240 23.35 -2.88 -30.62
N ARG A 241 23.50 -4.11 -30.12
CA ARG A 241 24.57 -4.51 -29.19
C ARG A 241 25.97 -4.63 -29.78
N CYS A 242 26.14 -4.50 -31.08
CA CYS A 242 27.43 -4.69 -31.75
C CYS A 242 28.43 -3.51 -31.67
N SER A 243 28.13 -2.37 -31.06
CA SER A 243 29.03 -1.22 -30.92
C SER A 243 28.63 -0.31 -29.76
N PHE A 244 29.45 0.24 -28.97
CA PHE A 244 30.58 1.07 -28.77
C PHE A 244 30.69 1.82 -27.41
N PHE A 245 31.63 2.69 -27.19
CA PHE A 245 32.47 3.21 -26.12
C PHE A 245 32.20 4.64 -25.55
N LEU A 246 32.54 4.91 -24.28
CA LEU A 246 33.12 6.09 -23.53
C LEU A 246 32.30 7.32 -23.09
N MET A 247 32.32 7.77 -21.85
CA MET A 247 32.96 8.84 -21.06
C MET A 247 32.26 9.28 -19.75
N LEU A 248 33.06 9.73 -18.79
CA LEU A 248 32.92 9.96 -17.33
C LEU A 248 32.22 11.25 -16.86
N LEU A 249 31.66 11.27 -15.66
CA LEU A 249 31.63 12.42 -14.76
C LEU A 249 31.32 12.06 -13.28
N THR A 250 31.94 12.79 -12.37
CA THR A 250 32.01 12.66 -10.92
C THR A 250 30.81 13.24 -10.17
N LEU A 251 30.45 12.64 -9.04
CA LEU A 251 29.54 13.24 -8.05
C LEU A 251 30.13 13.14 -6.64
N SER A 252 30.09 14.23 -5.93
CA SER A 252 30.55 14.44 -4.55
C SER A 252 29.44 14.10 -3.53
N SER A 253 29.88 13.65 -2.38
CA SER A 253 29.05 13.23 -1.23
C SER A 253 28.56 14.38 -0.40
N LEU A 254 27.32 14.31 0.06
CA LEU A 254 26.72 15.18 1.09
C LEU A 254 26.61 14.40 2.40
N THR A 255 27.25 14.93 3.43
CA THR A 255 27.07 14.49 4.83
C THR A 255 26.02 15.36 5.52
N VAL A 256 25.08 14.72 6.19
CA VAL A 256 24.08 15.40 7.03
C VAL A 256 24.53 15.30 8.48
N HIS A 257 24.55 16.43 9.16
CA HIS A 257 24.83 16.55 10.59
C HIS A 257 23.53 16.46 11.39
N ALA A 258 23.54 15.66 12.44
CA ALA A 258 22.47 15.61 13.44
C ALA A 258 22.75 16.62 14.56
N GLY A 259 21.71 17.34 14.99
CA GLY A 259 21.80 18.39 15.99
C GLY A 259 22.00 17.85 17.41
N GLU A 260 22.70 18.63 18.22
CA GLU A 260 23.01 18.34 19.62
C GLU A 260 21.78 18.52 20.52
N THR A 261 21.41 17.45 21.24
CA THR A 261 20.42 17.46 22.31
C THR A 261 21.13 17.55 23.67
N SER A 262 20.52 18.23 24.63
CA SER A 262 21.13 18.64 25.92
C SER A 262 21.86 17.51 26.67
N VAL A 263 23.08 17.76 27.10
CA VAL A 263 23.98 16.83 27.80
C VAL A 263 23.38 16.31 29.11
N GLN A 264 22.62 17.13 29.82
CA GLN A 264 22.01 16.78 31.12
C GLN A 264 20.93 15.69 31.05
N ALA A 265 20.06 15.73 30.01
CA ALA A 265 19.06 14.68 29.80
C ALA A 265 19.72 13.32 29.43
N ARG A 266 20.81 13.36 28.70
CA ARG A 266 21.60 12.17 28.33
C ARG A 266 22.23 11.50 29.55
N GLU A 267 22.86 12.29 30.45
CA GLU A 267 23.46 11.73 31.67
C GLU A 267 22.42 11.11 32.61
N ALA A 268 21.24 11.74 32.73
CA ALA A 268 20.15 11.22 33.51
C ALA A 268 19.67 9.84 33.01
N VAL A 269 19.58 9.61 31.69
CA VAL A 269 19.14 8.34 31.08
C VAL A 269 20.21 7.24 31.21
N LEU A 270 21.49 7.61 31.17
CA LEU A 270 22.62 6.66 31.15
C LEU A 270 23.12 6.24 32.53
N LYS A 271 22.56 6.79 33.64
CA LYS A 271 23.02 6.50 34.98
C LYS A 271 22.64 5.09 35.46
N ASP A 272 21.45 4.60 35.07
CA ASP A 272 20.92 3.30 35.51
C ASP A 272 20.37 2.55 34.32
N ILE A 273 21.26 1.91 33.55
CA ILE A 273 20.89 1.18 32.33
C ILE A 273 20.57 -0.26 32.68
N ILE A 274 19.36 -0.71 32.34
CA ILE A 274 18.94 -2.10 32.45
C ILE A 274 19.81 -2.99 31.57
N ASP A 275 20.24 -4.15 32.04
CA ASP A 275 21.02 -5.09 31.25
C ASP A 275 20.30 -5.48 29.96
N SER A 276 20.99 -5.45 28.85
CA SER A 276 20.42 -5.75 27.55
C SER A 276 19.99 -7.20 27.38
N GLY A 277 20.66 -8.12 28.09
CA GLY A 277 20.32 -9.54 28.10
C GLY A 277 19.03 -9.81 28.88
N HIS A 278 18.87 -9.16 30.05
CA HIS A 278 17.64 -9.19 30.82
C HIS A 278 16.47 -8.56 30.05
N ALA A 279 16.66 -7.36 29.47
CA ALA A 279 15.66 -6.69 28.66
C ALA A 279 15.20 -7.54 27.47
N ALA A 280 16.11 -8.26 26.83
CA ALA A 280 15.75 -9.18 25.74
C ALA A 280 14.93 -10.40 26.23
N ARG A 281 15.16 -10.89 27.45
CA ARG A 281 14.34 -11.98 28.05
C ARG A 281 12.91 -11.50 28.35
N PHE A 282 12.77 -10.31 28.93
CA PHE A 282 11.45 -9.69 29.13
C PHE A 282 10.77 -9.38 27.78
N GLY A 283 11.52 -8.88 26.82
CA GLY A 283 11.06 -8.62 25.46
C GLY A 283 10.55 -9.86 24.70
N ALA A 284 10.94 -11.06 25.16
CA ALA A 284 10.48 -12.33 24.59
C ALA A 284 9.11 -12.79 25.11
N LEU A 285 8.60 -12.19 26.19
CA LEU A 285 7.28 -12.53 26.73
C LEU A 285 6.18 -12.23 25.70
N PRO A 286 5.20 -13.13 25.52
CA PRO A 286 3.99 -12.84 24.77
C PRO A 286 3.14 -11.73 25.41
N LEU A 287 2.56 -10.87 24.60
CA LEU A 287 1.66 -9.80 24.99
C LEU A 287 0.50 -9.73 23.99
N GLN A 288 -0.74 -9.54 24.44
CA GLN A 288 -1.89 -9.32 23.57
C GLN A 288 -2.05 -7.83 23.25
N SER A 289 -2.03 -7.49 21.97
CA SER A 289 -2.30 -6.12 21.53
C SER A 289 -3.78 -5.77 21.65
N GLY A 290 -4.13 -4.47 21.71
CA GLY A 290 -5.52 -4.01 21.72
C GLY A 290 -6.34 -4.40 20.48
N ARG A 291 -5.69 -4.94 19.42
CA ARG A 291 -6.35 -5.51 18.23
C ARG A 291 -6.47 -7.03 18.27
N GLY A 292 -6.16 -7.64 19.41
CA GLY A 292 -6.31 -9.07 19.66
C GLY A 292 -5.19 -9.97 19.11
N ARG A 293 -4.11 -9.40 18.57
CA ARG A 293 -2.93 -10.18 18.18
C ARG A 293 -2.01 -10.38 19.36
N VAL A 294 -1.55 -11.63 19.56
CA VAL A 294 -0.47 -11.90 20.50
C VAL A 294 0.87 -11.73 19.78
N LEU A 295 1.76 -10.95 20.37
CA LEU A 295 3.05 -10.55 19.82
C LEU A 295 4.10 -10.49 20.94
N PRO A 296 5.41 -10.56 20.65
CA PRO A 296 6.44 -10.38 21.66
C PRO A 296 6.41 -8.96 22.25
N VAL A 297 6.71 -8.81 23.54
CA VAL A 297 6.92 -7.48 24.16
C VAL A 297 7.96 -6.66 23.39
N ASN A 298 8.98 -7.28 22.80
CA ASN A 298 9.96 -6.63 21.94
C ASN A 298 9.32 -5.87 20.75
N THR A 299 8.30 -6.45 20.10
CA THR A 299 7.55 -5.76 19.04
C THR A 299 6.79 -4.58 19.61
N PHE A 300 6.10 -4.77 20.75
CA PHE A 300 5.35 -3.72 21.44
C PHE A 300 6.25 -2.57 21.87
N SER A 301 7.40 -2.84 22.49
CA SER A 301 8.35 -1.81 22.92
C SER A 301 8.87 -0.97 21.76
N SER A 302 9.15 -1.61 20.62
CA SER A 302 9.54 -0.90 19.40
C SER A 302 8.40 -0.03 18.83
N GLU A 303 7.15 -0.51 18.88
CA GLU A 303 5.97 0.24 18.45
C GLU A 303 5.73 1.48 19.32
N VAL A 304 5.78 1.31 20.63
CA VAL A 304 5.62 2.40 21.60
C VAL A 304 6.70 3.45 21.39
N LEU A 305 7.97 3.06 21.32
CA LEU A 305 9.07 4.00 21.15
C LEU A 305 8.95 4.77 19.82
N ARG A 306 8.58 4.11 18.72
CA ARG A 306 8.31 4.78 17.44
C ARG A 306 7.13 5.74 17.50
N LYS A 307 6.06 5.40 18.21
CA LYS A 307 4.90 6.29 18.38
C LYS A 307 5.28 7.53 19.17
N LEU A 308 5.99 7.37 20.28
CA LEU A 308 6.35 8.46 21.19
C LEU A 308 7.53 9.30 20.65
N HIS A 309 8.62 8.65 20.21
CA HIS A 309 9.90 9.28 19.91
C HIS A 309 10.26 9.35 18.43
N LYS A 310 9.50 8.68 17.54
CA LYS A 310 9.78 8.58 16.08
C LYS A 310 11.11 7.90 15.73
N SER A 311 11.68 7.11 16.64
CA SER A 311 12.91 6.33 16.42
C SER A 311 12.76 4.94 17.04
N ASP A 312 13.60 3.99 16.65
CA ASP A 312 13.67 2.63 17.21
C ASP A 312 14.63 2.51 18.40
N SER A 313 15.30 3.60 18.75
CA SER A 313 16.22 3.69 19.89
C SER A 313 16.18 5.08 20.51
N PHE A 314 16.46 5.16 21.79
CA PHE A 314 16.58 6.42 22.52
C PHE A 314 17.97 6.51 23.15
N TYR A 315 18.83 7.42 22.67
CA TYR A 315 20.27 7.45 22.94
C TYR A 315 20.90 6.08 22.68
N SER A 316 21.46 5.44 23.73
CA SER A 316 22.06 4.10 23.65
C SER A 316 21.11 2.97 24.05
N LEU A 317 19.88 3.29 24.51
CA LEU A 317 18.88 2.29 24.89
C LEU A 317 18.20 1.72 23.65
N ASN A 318 18.09 0.39 23.60
CA ASN A 318 17.16 -0.26 22.68
C ASN A 318 15.71 -0.13 23.18
N SER A 319 14.74 -0.51 22.36
CA SER A 319 13.31 -0.37 22.70
C SER A 319 12.89 -1.13 23.96
N ASP A 320 13.46 -2.32 24.20
CA ASP A 320 13.15 -3.13 25.36
C ASP A 320 13.71 -2.51 26.64
N GLN A 321 14.94 -2.00 26.60
CA GLN A 321 15.55 -1.25 27.70
C GLN A 321 14.79 0.03 28.00
N PHE A 322 14.35 0.74 26.96
CA PHE A 322 13.51 1.94 27.11
C PHE A 322 12.21 1.61 27.82
N LEU A 323 11.44 0.63 27.31
CA LEU A 323 10.16 0.23 27.91
C LEU A 323 10.33 -0.15 29.38
N LEU A 324 11.27 -1.02 29.70
CA LEU A 324 11.53 -1.45 31.07
C LEU A 324 11.96 -0.29 31.97
N SER A 325 12.79 0.63 31.47
CA SER A 325 13.18 1.83 32.21
C SER A 325 12.00 2.73 32.53
N VAL A 326 11.04 2.90 31.59
CA VAL A 326 9.80 3.64 31.83
C VAL A 326 8.95 2.98 32.92
N LEU A 327 8.79 1.64 32.86
CA LEU A 327 7.95 0.88 33.76
C LEU A 327 8.52 0.78 35.18
N THR A 328 9.84 0.72 35.31
CA THR A 328 10.52 0.53 36.62
C THR A 328 10.95 1.84 37.29
N MET A 329 11.04 2.93 36.52
CA MET A 329 11.42 4.27 36.98
C MET A 329 10.48 5.35 36.43
N PRO A 330 9.16 5.26 36.61
CA PRO A 330 8.18 6.11 35.97
C PRO A 330 8.37 7.62 36.27
N GLU A 331 8.65 7.98 37.52
CA GLU A 331 8.83 9.37 37.94
C GLU A 331 9.94 10.09 37.17
N ARG A 332 11.02 9.37 36.88
CA ARG A 332 12.14 9.92 36.10
C ARG A 332 11.74 10.29 34.67
N TRP A 333 10.95 9.44 34.02
CA TRP A 333 10.55 9.60 32.63
C TRP A 333 9.48 10.69 32.42
N THR A 334 8.77 11.13 33.47
CA THR A 334 7.83 12.24 33.37
C THR A 334 8.50 13.57 33.07
N TYR A 335 9.79 13.75 33.42
CA TYR A 335 10.56 14.99 33.22
C TYR A 335 11.56 14.90 32.06
N ILE A 336 11.79 13.76 31.46
CA ILE A 336 12.72 13.62 30.32
C ILE A 336 12.00 14.01 29.03
N PRO A 337 12.55 14.94 28.21
CA PRO A 337 11.97 15.32 26.94
C PRO A 337 12.27 14.25 25.87
N PHE A 338 11.30 13.40 25.56
CA PHE A 338 11.42 12.35 24.54
C PHE A 338 10.17 12.22 23.66
N ILE A 339 9.04 12.83 24.05
CA ILE A 339 7.79 12.77 23.29
C ILE A 339 7.87 13.74 22.13
N ALA A 340 7.77 13.22 20.90
CA ALA A 340 7.87 14.04 19.70
C ALA A 340 6.63 14.93 19.52
N VAL A 341 6.81 16.25 19.44
CA VAL A 341 5.72 17.20 19.21
C VAL A 341 5.41 17.29 17.71
N PRO A 342 4.17 16.97 17.27
CA PRO A 342 3.78 17.08 15.87
C PRO A 342 3.55 18.52 15.44
N GLY A 343 4.41 19.05 14.57
CA GLY A 343 4.23 20.34 13.96
C GLY A 343 4.71 21.53 14.81
N LYS A 344 5.26 22.54 14.14
CA LYS A 344 5.76 23.76 14.78
C LYS A 344 4.63 24.62 15.35
N GLU A 345 3.49 24.68 14.66
CA GLU A 345 2.33 25.50 15.07
C GLU A 345 1.80 25.07 16.45
N LEU A 346 1.77 23.76 16.72
CA LEU A 346 1.35 23.21 18.02
C LEU A 346 2.38 23.52 19.13
N SER A 347 3.67 23.37 18.82
CA SER A 347 4.75 23.71 19.74
C SER A 347 4.72 25.19 20.12
N ASP A 348 4.55 26.09 19.14
CA ASP A 348 4.50 27.54 19.36
C ASP A 348 3.24 27.94 20.16
N PHE A 349 2.07 27.31 19.87
CA PHE A 349 0.81 27.63 20.55
C PHE A 349 0.81 27.28 22.03
N TYR A 350 1.36 26.12 22.40
CA TYR A 350 1.42 25.66 23.80
C TYR A 350 2.75 26.00 24.49
N GLN A 351 3.65 26.73 23.83
CA GLN A 351 4.99 27.06 24.33
C GLN A 351 5.81 25.84 24.74
N LEU A 352 5.66 24.74 23.98
CA LEU A 352 6.40 23.50 24.19
C LEU A 352 7.80 23.61 23.56
N PRO A 353 8.80 22.89 24.09
CA PRO A 353 10.10 22.79 23.43
C PRO A 353 9.96 22.29 21.99
N SER A 354 10.71 22.90 21.07
CA SER A 354 10.62 22.50 19.65
C SER A 354 11.21 21.12 19.41
N GLY A 355 10.38 20.23 18.85
CA GLY A 355 10.77 18.87 18.46
C GLY A 355 10.41 17.79 19.46
N GLN A 356 10.76 17.93 20.73
CA GLN A 356 10.48 16.98 21.79
C GLN A 356 10.13 17.67 23.10
N CYS A 357 9.17 17.12 23.83
CA CYS A 357 8.77 17.61 25.14
C CYS A 357 8.77 16.49 26.19
N ALA A 358 8.79 16.86 27.46
CA ALA A 358 8.54 15.98 28.57
C ALA A 358 7.02 15.83 28.81
N TYR A 359 6.64 14.76 29.50
CA TYR A 359 5.24 14.53 29.86
C TYR A 359 4.66 15.67 30.73
N MET A 360 5.44 16.18 31.69
CA MET A 360 5.01 17.26 32.56
C MET A 360 4.86 18.61 31.83
N ASP A 361 5.44 18.82 30.67
CA ASP A 361 5.32 20.07 29.91
C ASP A 361 3.89 20.34 29.43
N VAL A 362 3.05 19.30 29.31
CA VAL A 362 1.64 19.44 28.88
C VAL A 362 0.66 19.74 30.02
N PHE A 363 1.16 19.87 31.25
CA PHE A 363 0.39 20.30 32.42
C PHE A 363 0.78 21.73 32.85
N ASP A 364 -0.16 22.45 33.41
CA ASP A 364 0.12 23.77 33.98
C ASP A 364 0.63 23.65 35.46
N ALA A 365 0.91 24.78 36.08
CA ALA A 365 1.40 24.82 37.46
C ALA A 365 0.38 24.28 38.49
N ASP A 366 -0.91 24.27 38.14
CA ASP A 366 -1.99 23.76 38.96
C ASP A 366 -2.31 22.27 38.65
N GLY A 367 -1.57 21.66 37.74
CA GLY A 367 -1.73 20.25 37.33
C GLY A 367 -2.84 20.01 36.32
N ASN A 368 -3.44 21.05 35.72
CA ASN A 368 -4.46 20.87 34.71
C ASN A 368 -3.85 20.57 33.33
N TYR A 369 -4.55 19.75 32.53
CA TYR A 369 -4.12 19.38 31.20
C TYR A 369 -4.33 20.50 30.19
N LYS A 370 -3.25 21.12 29.72
CA LYS A 370 -3.27 22.28 28.83
C LYS A 370 -4.04 22.08 27.52
N LEU A 371 -4.08 20.82 27.03
CA LEU A 371 -4.63 20.53 25.71
C LEU A 371 -6.15 20.40 25.71
N GLN A 372 -6.79 20.15 26.86
CA GLN A 372 -8.19 19.71 27.00
C GLN A 372 -9.17 20.58 26.19
N LYS A 373 -9.16 21.90 26.39
CA LYS A 373 -10.13 22.80 25.76
C LYS A 373 -10.10 22.74 24.24
N LYS A 374 -8.91 22.71 23.64
CA LYS A 374 -8.77 22.64 22.17
C LYS A 374 -9.03 21.25 21.62
N LEU A 375 -8.82 20.20 22.41
CA LEU A 375 -9.18 18.84 22.06
C LEU A 375 -10.70 18.67 21.96
N GLU A 376 -11.47 19.19 22.92
CA GLU A 376 -12.93 19.18 22.88
C GLU A 376 -13.45 19.87 21.62
N GLU A 377 -12.89 21.05 21.28
CA GLU A 377 -13.21 21.77 20.03
C GLU A 377 -12.86 20.92 18.78
N ALA A 378 -11.72 20.23 18.79
CA ALA A 378 -11.27 19.41 17.65
C ALA A 378 -12.09 18.14 17.48
N TYR A 379 -12.45 17.47 18.58
CA TYR A 379 -13.32 16.28 18.55
C TYR A 379 -14.74 16.61 18.16
N GLY A 380 -15.28 17.79 18.53
CA GLY A 380 -16.60 18.26 18.12
C GLY A 380 -16.74 18.57 16.63
N LYS A 381 -15.62 18.74 15.90
CA LYS A 381 -15.62 18.93 14.45
C LYS A 381 -15.77 17.59 13.70
N MET A 382 -16.56 17.58 12.63
CA MET A 382 -16.58 16.46 11.71
C MET A 382 -15.16 16.17 11.18
N PRO A 383 -14.74 14.89 11.00
CA PRO A 383 -13.38 14.56 10.57
C PRO A 383 -12.90 15.29 9.30
N ALA A 384 -13.81 15.54 8.35
CA ALA A 384 -13.53 16.28 7.13
C ALA A 384 -13.30 17.78 7.34
N ALA A 385 -13.84 18.35 8.43
CA ALA A 385 -13.70 19.76 8.77
C ALA A 385 -12.52 20.08 9.70
N ARG A 386 -11.81 19.04 10.19
CA ARG A 386 -10.63 19.19 11.06
C ARG A 386 -9.48 19.82 10.30
N THR A 387 -8.95 20.90 10.85
CA THR A 387 -7.75 21.59 10.34
C THR A 387 -6.51 20.71 10.56
N ARG A 388 -5.37 21.14 10.01
CA ARG A 388 -4.09 20.48 10.28
C ARG A 388 -3.72 20.55 11.77
N PHE A 389 -3.94 21.70 12.38
CA PHE A 389 -3.72 21.89 13.83
C PHE A 389 -4.57 20.91 14.66
N ASP A 390 -5.86 20.75 14.34
CA ASP A 390 -6.75 19.82 15.05
C ASP A 390 -6.24 18.37 14.96
N LYS A 391 -5.74 17.97 13.79
CA LYS A 391 -5.21 16.62 13.57
C LYS A 391 -3.88 16.37 14.28
N ASP A 392 -2.99 17.35 14.24
CA ASP A 392 -1.71 17.29 14.94
C ASP A 392 -1.95 17.28 16.47
N LEU A 393 -2.94 18.03 16.95
CA LEU A 393 -3.32 18.05 18.37
C LEU A 393 -3.90 16.72 18.85
N ILE A 394 -4.82 16.11 18.10
CA ILE A 394 -5.41 14.80 18.41
C ILE A 394 -4.30 13.73 18.44
N LYS A 395 -3.37 13.78 17.50
CA LYS A 395 -2.24 12.85 17.45
C LYS A 395 -1.30 13.02 18.64
N PHE A 396 -1.06 14.25 19.06
CA PHE A 396 -0.23 14.55 20.22
C PHE A 396 -0.89 14.07 21.50
N ASP A 397 -2.19 14.29 21.66
CA ASP A 397 -2.98 13.74 22.74
C ASP A 397 -2.92 12.20 22.81
N GLU A 398 -3.02 11.52 21.66
CA GLU A 398 -2.83 10.06 21.60
C GLU A 398 -1.45 9.63 22.15
N GLN A 399 -0.38 10.37 21.83
CA GLN A 399 0.96 10.09 22.34
C GLN A 399 1.05 10.27 23.87
N ILE A 400 0.49 11.36 24.39
CA ILE A 400 0.43 11.62 25.83
C ILE A 400 -0.37 10.54 26.56
N ASN A 401 -1.52 10.14 26.01
CA ASN A 401 -2.36 9.09 26.57
C ASN A 401 -1.67 7.72 26.56
N ILE A 402 -0.94 7.37 25.50
CA ILE A 402 -0.14 6.13 25.46
C ILE A 402 0.90 6.13 26.59
N PHE A 403 1.59 7.23 26.79
CA PHE A 403 2.57 7.31 27.85
C PHE A 403 1.91 7.28 29.24
N HIS A 404 0.79 7.98 29.41
CA HIS A 404 0.02 7.93 30.67
C HIS A 404 -0.45 6.50 31.01
N GLN A 405 -0.96 5.78 30.02
CA GLN A 405 -1.37 4.38 30.21
C GLN A 405 -0.18 3.46 30.51
N LEU A 406 1.00 3.73 29.95
CA LEU A 406 2.23 2.98 30.32
C LEU A 406 2.63 3.21 31.78
N LEU A 407 2.57 4.47 32.26
CA LEU A 407 2.87 4.79 33.67
C LEU A 407 1.93 4.04 34.62
N ASN A 408 0.69 3.79 34.19
CA ASN A 408 -0.33 3.06 34.97
C ASN A 408 -0.39 1.57 34.65
N TRP A 409 0.53 1.02 33.87
CA TRP A 409 0.62 -0.40 33.50
C TRP A 409 -0.60 -0.94 32.74
N GLN A 410 -1.38 -0.09 32.05
CA GLN A 410 -2.64 -0.43 31.38
C GLN A 410 -2.49 -0.97 29.95
N LEU A 411 -1.28 -0.92 29.36
CA LEU A 411 -1.05 -1.38 27.99
C LEU A 411 -0.35 -2.74 27.90
N LEU A 412 0.14 -3.27 29.04
CA LEU A 412 0.87 -4.52 29.06
C LEU A 412 -0.05 -5.71 29.34
N ASN A 413 -0.85 -6.09 28.37
CA ASN A 413 -1.76 -7.24 28.49
C ASN A 413 -0.97 -8.56 28.54
N LEU A 414 -0.40 -8.88 29.69
CA LEU A 414 0.49 -10.02 29.92
C LEU A 414 -0.22 -11.24 30.48
N PHE A 415 -1.41 -11.07 31.09
CA PHE A 415 -2.07 -12.13 31.87
C PHE A 415 -3.27 -12.72 31.17
N PRO A 416 -3.14 -13.90 30.51
CA PRO A 416 -4.27 -14.64 29.97
C PRO A 416 -5.17 -15.16 31.09
N LYS A 417 -6.50 -15.07 30.88
CA LYS A 417 -7.50 -15.70 31.72
C LYS A 417 -8.03 -16.96 31.03
N GLU A 418 -7.95 -18.11 31.72
CA GLU A 418 -8.25 -19.42 31.13
C GLU A 418 -9.72 -19.56 30.69
N ASP A 419 -10.65 -19.07 31.50
CA ASP A 419 -12.10 -19.24 31.33
C ASP A 419 -12.78 -18.04 30.66
N ASP A 420 -12.02 -17.13 30.04
CA ASP A 420 -12.62 -16.01 29.30
C ASP A 420 -13.06 -16.46 27.90
N PRO A 421 -14.36 -16.37 27.56
CA PRO A 421 -14.89 -16.73 26.24
C PRO A 421 -14.28 -15.89 25.11
N GLN A 422 -13.84 -14.66 25.40
CA GLN A 422 -13.21 -13.77 24.45
C GLN A 422 -11.69 -13.93 24.38
N HIS A 423 -11.10 -14.78 25.23
CA HIS A 423 -9.66 -14.98 25.34
C HIS A 423 -8.88 -13.66 25.57
N THR A 424 -9.43 -12.79 26.42
CA THR A 424 -8.82 -11.50 26.76
C THR A 424 -7.63 -11.71 27.70
N TRP A 425 -6.54 -11.00 27.40
CA TRP A 425 -5.42 -10.89 28.30
C TRP A 425 -5.50 -9.55 29.03
N TYR A 426 -5.17 -9.54 30.29
CA TYR A 426 -5.30 -8.39 31.18
C TYR A 426 -3.94 -7.75 31.45
N ALA A 427 -3.95 -6.43 31.54
CA ALA A 427 -2.80 -5.67 31.98
C ALA A 427 -2.77 -5.55 33.52
N PRO A 428 -1.60 -5.36 34.12
CA PRO A 428 -1.51 -5.15 35.59
C PRO A 428 -2.28 -3.97 36.11
N GLY A 429 -2.45 -2.93 35.31
CA GLY A 429 -3.20 -1.72 35.64
C GLY A 429 -4.71 -1.80 35.39
N ASP A 430 -5.20 -2.93 34.87
CA ASP A 430 -6.64 -3.15 34.67
C ASP A 430 -7.34 -3.60 35.96
N ASP A 431 -8.67 -3.72 35.87
CA ASP A 431 -9.44 -4.38 36.94
C ASP A 431 -9.18 -5.89 36.93
N LEU A 432 -8.39 -6.36 37.87
CA LEU A 432 -8.01 -7.76 38.07
C LEU A 432 -9.00 -8.55 38.93
N SER A 433 -10.14 -7.98 39.30
CA SER A 433 -11.18 -8.66 40.10
C SER A 433 -11.74 -9.92 39.43
N ALA A 434 -11.59 -10.01 38.12
CA ALA A 434 -11.94 -11.19 37.32
C ALA A 434 -11.10 -12.44 37.64
N PHE A 435 -9.91 -12.29 38.28
CA PHE A 435 -9.07 -13.40 38.68
C PHE A 435 -9.43 -13.88 40.10
N SER A 436 -9.36 -15.18 40.33
CA SER A 436 -9.69 -15.80 41.64
C SER A 436 -8.60 -16.77 42.09
N GLY A 437 -8.60 -17.07 43.41
CA GLY A 437 -7.71 -18.09 44.01
C GLY A 437 -6.23 -17.77 43.84
N LYS A 438 -5.44 -18.76 43.43
CA LYS A 438 -3.97 -18.64 43.27
C LYS A 438 -3.58 -17.71 42.13
N ASP A 439 -4.39 -17.66 41.06
CA ASP A 439 -4.12 -16.79 39.90
C ASP A 439 -4.22 -15.32 40.29
N SER A 440 -5.21 -14.94 41.12
CA SER A 440 -5.36 -13.59 41.65
C SER A 440 -4.11 -13.17 42.41
N MET A 441 -3.63 -14.01 43.34
CA MET A 441 -2.43 -13.71 44.15
C MET A 441 -1.18 -13.51 43.29
N PHE A 442 -1.02 -14.31 42.24
CA PHE A 442 0.11 -14.22 41.32
C PHE A 442 0.05 -12.93 40.52
N VAL A 443 -1.06 -12.69 39.84
CA VAL A 443 -1.24 -11.56 38.89
C VAL A 443 -1.10 -10.22 39.62
N PHE A 444 -1.65 -10.09 40.86
CA PHE A 444 -1.55 -8.85 41.62
C PHE A 444 -0.14 -8.53 42.15
N ARG A 445 0.69 -9.56 42.39
CA ARG A 445 1.97 -9.34 43.10
C ARG A 445 3.20 -9.46 42.21
N VAL A 446 3.14 -10.24 41.13
CA VAL A 446 4.33 -10.63 40.37
C VAL A 446 5.07 -9.44 39.80
N LEU A 447 4.36 -8.42 39.33
CA LEU A 447 5.00 -7.26 38.70
C LEU A 447 5.52 -6.23 39.71
N ALA A 448 4.84 -6.05 40.86
CA ALA A 448 5.40 -5.24 41.94
C ALA A 448 6.70 -5.85 42.45
N TRP A 449 6.71 -7.15 42.63
CA TRP A 449 7.92 -7.89 42.99
C TRP A 449 9.00 -7.81 41.91
N TYR A 450 8.62 -7.93 40.64
CA TYR A 450 9.54 -7.78 39.50
C TYR A 450 10.23 -6.40 39.53
N VAL A 451 9.48 -5.33 39.73
CA VAL A 451 10.04 -3.96 39.78
C VAL A 451 11.02 -3.78 40.91
N GLU A 452 10.70 -4.31 42.10
CA GLU A 452 11.57 -4.26 43.28
C GLU A 452 12.90 -4.99 43.04
N GLU A 453 12.86 -6.19 42.44
CA GLU A 453 14.07 -6.95 42.11
C GLU A 453 14.88 -6.31 40.98
N VAL A 454 14.22 -5.68 39.99
CA VAL A 454 14.92 -4.89 38.94
C VAL A 454 15.65 -3.70 39.56
N GLN A 455 15.01 -2.96 40.49
CA GLN A 455 15.65 -1.83 41.18
C GLN A 455 16.84 -2.28 42.03
N THR A 456 16.74 -3.45 42.68
CA THR A 456 17.85 -4.07 43.44
C THR A 456 18.98 -4.48 42.49
N SER A 457 18.64 -5.04 41.34
CA SER A 457 19.61 -5.48 40.32
C SER A 457 20.35 -4.33 39.64
N LEU A 458 19.73 -3.16 39.49
CA LEU A 458 20.41 -1.94 39.02
C LEU A 458 21.57 -1.52 39.96
N GLN A 459 21.49 -1.81 41.23
CA GLN A 459 22.53 -1.51 42.22
C GLN A 459 23.57 -2.61 42.32
N SER A 460 23.14 -3.89 42.34
CA SER A 460 24.00 -5.07 42.56
C SER A 460 24.67 -5.59 41.27
N GLY A 461 24.08 -5.36 40.11
CA GLY A 461 24.49 -5.95 38.85
C GLY A 461 24.07 -7.41 38.62
N ASP A 462 23.38 -8.02 39.59
CA ASP A 462 22.88 -9.39 39.49
C ASP A 462 21.43 -9.43 39.02
N TRP A 463 21.22 -10.00 37.85
CA TRP A 463 19.91 -10.10 37.17
C TRP A 463 19.23 -11.46 37.31
N THR A 464 19.78 -12.36 38.15
CA THR A 464 19.28 -13.74 38.32
C THR A 464 17.82 -13.76 38.79
N LYS A 465 17.47 -12.98 39.81
CA LYS A 465 16.10 -12.94 40.34
C LYS A 465 15.07 -12.33 39.40
N PRO A 466 15.32 -11.18 38.76
CA PRO A 466 14.40 -10.68 37.75
C PRO A 466 14.18 -11.68 36.60
N ASP A 467 15.23 -12.44 36.20
CA ASP A 467 15.11 -13.46 35.17
C ASP A 467 14.24 -14.65 35.60
N GLU A 468 14.33 -15.07 36.85
CA GLU A 468 13.46 -16.09 37.42
C GLU A 468 11.99 -15.65 37.42
N ILE A 469 11.71 -14.38 37.76
CA ILE A 469 10.34 -13.83 37.72
C ILE A 469 9.81 -13.79 36.29
N VAL A 470 10.62 -13.37 35.30
CA VAL A 470 10.25 -13.43 33.88
C VAL A 470 9.93 -14.87 33.46
N GLY A 471 10.71 -15.86 33.95
CA GLY A 471 10.44 -17.27 33.72
C GLY A 471 9.10 -17.73 34.33
N MET A 472 8.74 -17.24 35.53
CA MET A 472 7.45 -17.53 36.17
C MET A 472 6.28 -16.94 35.36
N ILE A 473 6.41 -15.70 34.88
CA ILE A 473 5.39 -15.07 34.01
C ILE A 473 5.22 -15.89 32.74
N SER A 474 6.32 -16.28 32.06
CA SER A 474 6.31 -17.10 30.87
C SER A 474 5.59 -18.45 31.07
N THR A 475 5.89 -19.11 32.20
CA THR A 475 5.26 -20.39 32.58
C THR A 475 3.75 -20.22 32.81
N TYR A 476 3.34 -19.15 33.48
CA TYR A 476 1.93 -18.81 33.67
C TYR A 476 1.22 -18.59 32.34
N GLN A 477 1.81 -17.79 31.43
CA GLN A 477 1.27 -17.51 30.11
C GLN A 477 1.10 -18.80 29.28
N GLN A 478 2.09 -19.69 29.30
CA GLN A 478 2.03 -20.96 28.57
C GLN A 478 0.94 -21.89 29.13
N ALA A 479 0.74 -21.91 30.45
CA ALA A 479 -0.28 -22.74 31.09
C ALA A 479 -1.72 -22.25 30.79
N LYS A 480 -1.91 -20.92 30.72
CA LYS A 480 -3.25 -20.29 30.67
C LYS A 480 -3.66 -19.84 29.27
N ASN A 481 -2.72 -19.78 28.32
CA ASN A 481 -3.04 -19.34 26.94
C ASN A 481 -3.90 -20.39 26.21
N LYS A 482 -5.08 -19.99 25.76
CA LYS A 482 -5.98 -20.80 24.92
C LYS A 482 -6.10 -20.30 23.49
N ILE A 483 -5.39 -19.22 23.12
CA ILE A 483 -5.47 -18.66 21.75
C ILE A 483 -4.74 -19.59 20.78
N ALA A 484 -5.48 -20.13 19.82
CA ALA A 484 -4.92 -20.99 18.77
C ALA A 484 -3.93 -20.21 17.89
N GLY A 485 -2.82 -20.85 17.52
CA GLY A 485 -1.82 -20.28 16.60
C GLY A 485 -0.76 -19.38 17.25
N VAL A 486 -0.82 -19.15 18.58
CA VAL A 486 0.28 -18.57 19.34
C VAL A 486 1.30 -19.68 19.62
N THR A 487 2.33 -19.77 18.78
CA THR A 487 3.39 -20.75 18.92
C THR A 487 4.72 -20.07 19.28
N SER A 488 5.54 -20.73 20.08
CA SER A 488 6.90 -20.25 20.41
C SER A 488 7.69 -19.94 19.13
N GLY A 489 7.56 -20.76 18.09
CA GLY A 489 8.24 -20.56 16.83
C GLY A 489 7.86 -19.26 16.10
N LYS A 490 6.60 -18.80 16.19
CA LYS A 490 6.19 -17.49 15.61
C LYS A 490 6.76 -16.35 16.45
N MET A 491 6.77 -16.45 17.77
CA MET A 491 7.34 -15.42 18.66
C MET A 491 8.85 -15.28 18.42
N GLU A 492 9.58 -16.39 18.37
CA GLU A 492 11.01 -16.38 18.05
C GLU A 492 11.31 -15.84 16.66
N ALA A 493 10.49 -16.21 15.66
CA ALA A 493 10.62 -15.68 14.30
C ALA A 493 10.42 -14.16 14.27
N GLU A 494 9.48 -13.63 15.02
CA GLU A 494 9.20 -12.19 15.09
C GLU A 494 10.33 -11.43 15.80
N ILE A 495 10.83 -11.94 16.90
CA ILE A 495 12.01 -11.38 17.60
C ILE A 495 13.23 -11.39 16.67
N LYS A 496 13.45 -12.51 15.95
CA LYS A 496 14.53 -12.61 14.96
C LYS A 496 14.34 -11.62 13.81
N TYR A 497 13.11 -11.44 13.32
CA TYR A 497 12.76 -10.48 12.28
C TYR A 497 13.08 -9.04 12.72
N ASN A 498 12.70 -8.66 13.94
CA ASN A 498 12.97 -7.34 14.51
C ASN A 498 14.49 -7.11 14.67
N ARG A 499 15.22 -8.11 15.20
CA ARG A 499 16.67 -8.03 15.40
C ARG A 499 17.44 -7.91 14.08
N LEU A 500 17.02 -8.60 13.03
CA LEU A 500 17.66 -8.57 11.72
C LEU A 500 17.46 -7.25 10.99
N ASP A 501 16.41 -6.50 11.29
CA ASP A 501 16.04 -5.24 10.60
C ASP A 501 16.25 -5.32 9.09
N VAL A 502 15.64 -6.37 8.48
CA VAL A 502 15.94 -6.83 7.12
C VAL A 502 15.83 -5.71 6.10
N PHE A 503 14.74 -4.93 6.15
CA PHE A 503 14.47 -3.94 5.11
C PHE A 503 15.37 -2.71 5.21
N SER A 504 15.81 -2.33 6.42
CA SER A 504 16.80 -1.28 6.62
C SER A 504 18.18 -1.71 6.11
N GLN A 505 18.57 -2.98 6.34
CA GLN A 505 19.81 -3.52 5.78
C GLN A 505 19.74 -3.63 4.25
N CYS A 506 18.60 -4.09 3.69
CA CYS A 506 18.38 -4.12 2.25
C CYS A 506 18.42 -2.72 1.62
N LYS A 507 17.85 -1.71 2.27
CA LYS A 507 17.95 -0.30 1.89
C LYS A 507 19.40 0.13 1.71
N LYS A 508 20.25 -0.11 2.73
CA LYS A 508 21.68 0.20 2.70
C LYS A 508 22.39 -0.56 1.56
N GLY A 509 22.14 -1.86 1.45
CA GLY A 509 22.72 -2.71 0.41
C GLY A 509 22.36 -2.25 -1.01
N TYR A 510 21.08 -1.97 -1.28
CA TYR A 510 20.65 -1.51 -2.61
C TYR A 510 21.18 -0.11 -2.96
N LEU A 511 21.23 0.82 -2.00
CA LEU A 511 21.79 2.14 -2.23
C LEU A 511 23.30 2.07 -2.52
N ILE A 512 24.06 1.33 -1.72
CA ILE A 512 25.51 1.18 -1.87
C ILE A 512 25.84 0.43 -3.16
N PHE A 513 25.33 -0.80 -3.32
CA PHE A 513 25.69 -1.63 -4.49
C PHE A 513 25.07 -1.11 -5.78
N GLY A 514 23.84 -0.54 -5.72
CA GLY A 514 23.22 0.13 -6.85
C GLY A 514 23.98 1.37 -7.29
N GLY A 515 24.43 2.20 -6.35
CA GLY A 515 25.28 3.35 -6.60
C GLY A 515 26.63 2.95 -7.23
N LEU A 516 27.32 1.96 -6.66
CA LEU A 516 28.55 1.41 -7.23
C LEU A 516 28.35 0.83 -8.63
N LEU A 517 27.30 0.03 -8.83
CA LEU A 517 26.92 -0.48 -10.16
C LEU A 517 26.66 0.65 -11.15
N LEU A 518 26.01 1.73 -10.71
CA LEU A 518 25.75 2.89 -11.54
C LEU A 518 27.05 3.57 -11.97
N VAL A 519 27.99 3.75 -11.04
CA VAL A 519 29.34 4.27 -11.34
C VAL A 519 30.05 3.35 -12.35
N PHE A 520 30.04 2.03 -12.13
CA PHE A 520 30.65 1.09 -13.07
C PHE A 520 29.91 1.05 -14.42
N ALA A 521 28.59 1.17 -14.42
CA ALA A 521 27.82 1.25 -15.66
C ALA A 521 28.21 2.50 -16.46
N PHE A 522 28.29 3.66 -15.83
CA PHE A 522 28.78 4.88 -16.46
C PHE A 522 30.26 4.76 -16.85
N ALA A 523 31.14 4.28 -15.97
CA ALA A 523 32.54 4.07 -16.29
C ALA A 523 32.72 3.09 -17.47
N SER A 524 31.91 2.04 -17.57
CA SER A 524 31.94 1.10 -18.70
C SER A 524 31.50 1.70 -20.03
N LEU A 525 30.82 2.85 -20.00
CA LEU A 525 30.55 3.65 -21.20
C LEU A 525 31.84 4.26 -21.77
N PHE A 526 32.90 4.41 -20.97
CA PHE A 526 34.15 5.09 -21.29
C PHE A 526 35.31 4.13 -21.50
N LYS A 527 35.50 3.18 -20.60
CA LYS A 527 36.63 2.22 -20.66
C LYS A 527 36.15 0.82 -20.33
N ARG A 528 36.22 -0.11 -21.26
CA ARG A 528 35.89 -1.52 -21.05
C ARG A 528 37.12 -2.29 -20.54
N ALA A 529 37.52 -2.11 -19.29
CA ALA A 529 38.56 -2.90 -18.67
C ALA A 529 38.01 -4.28 -18.27
N ARG A 530 38.87 -5.33 -18.32
CA ARG A 530 38.47 -6.69 -17.90
C ARG A 530 38.08 -6.72 -16.43
N TRP A 531 38.81 -6.01 -15.57
CA TRP A 531 38.53 -5.95 -14.13
C TRP A 531 37.16 -5.29 -13.83
N MET A 532 36.73 -4.28 -14.58
CA MET A 532 35.40 -3.64 -14.40
C MET A 532 34.27 -4.61 -14.68
N ARG A 533 34.43 -5.54 -15.63
CA ARG A 533 33.45 -6.59 -15.90
C ARG A 533 33.34 -7.57 -14.74
N TRP A 534 34.50 -7.94 -14.14
CA TRP A 534 34.53 -8.78 -12.95
C TRP A 534 33.94 -8.05 -11.74
N ALA A 535 34.31 -6.80 -11.50
CA ALA A 535 33.72 -5.97 -10.44
C ALA A 535 32.19 -5.82 -10.58
N SER A 536 31.68 -5.52 -11.79
CA SER A 536 30.25 -5.46 -12.03
C SER A 536 29.55 -6.80 -11.82
N ARG A 537 30.17 -7.92 -12.12
CA ARG A 537 29.63 -9.25 -11.83
C ARG A 537 29.61 -9.53 -10.32
N ALA A 538 30.69 -9.20 -9.61
CA ALA A 538 30.78 -9.34 -8.16
C ALA A 538 29.71 -8.49 -7.46
N LEU A 539 29.54 -7.23 -7.88
CA LEU A 539 28.46 -6.37 -7.39
C LEU A 539 27.08 -6.93 -7.74
N GLY A 540 26.90 -7.53 -8.92
CA GLY A 540 25.68 -8.23 -9.28
C GLY A 540 25.39 -9.38 -8.32
N VAL A 541 26.39 -10.18 -7.95
CA VAL A 541 26.23 -11.24 -6.94
C VAL A 541 25.87 -10.64 -5.56
N ALA A 542 26.49 -9.53 -5.17
CA ALA A 542 26.15 -8.82 -3.94
C ALA A 542 24.69 -8.33 -3.94
N VAL A 543 24.22 -7.75 -5.05
CA VAL A 543 22.80 -7.37 -5.22
C VAL A 543 21.89 -8.58 -5.16
N LEU A 544 22.30 -9.74 -5.72
CA LEU A 544 21.53 -10.98 -5.61
C LEU A 544 21.41 -11.42 -4.14
N ALA A 545 22.48 -11.36 -3.37
CA ALA A 545 22.45 -11.69 -1.94
C ALA A 545 21.49 -10.77 -1.18
N VAL A 546 21.54 -9.46 -1.44
CA VAL A 546 20.57 -8.50 -0.84
C VAL A 546 19.15 -8.80 -1.30
N PHE A 547 18.93 -9.16 -2.55
CA PHE A 547 17.60 -9.50 -3.08
C PHE A 547 17.05 -10.78 -2.44
N LEU A 548 17.87 -11.79 -2.24
CA LEU A 548 17.47 -13.02 -1.54
C LEU A 548 17.18 -12.73 -0.05
N PHE A 549 17.97 -11.87 0.58
CA PHE A 549 17.71 -11.42 1.94
C PHE A 549 16.43 -10.60 2.05
N HIS A 550 16.13 -9.75 1.05
CA HIS A 550 14.84 -9.05 0.95
C HIS A 550 13.67 -10.05 0.82
N THR A 551 13.81 -11.06 -0.05
CA THR A 551 12.82 -12.13 -0.22
C THR A 551 12.61 -12.92 1.08
N TYR A 552 13.69 -13.21 1.81
CA TYR A 552 13.65 -13.85 3.12
C TYR A 552 12.86 -13.00 4.13
N GLY A 553 13.10 -11.68 4.20
CA GLY A 553 12.37 -10.78 5.08
C GLY A 553 10.87 -10.73 4.79
N MET A 554 10.48 -10.71 3.51
CA MET A 554 9.07 -10.80 3.12
C MET A 554 8.46 -12.16 3.49
N GLY A 555 9.20 -13.26 3.31
CA GLY A 555 8.78 -14.60 3.72
C GLY A 555 8.61 -14.73 5.23
N MET A 556 9.53 -14.16 6.02
CA MET A 556 9.39 -14.10 7.48
C MET A 556 8.14 -13.31 7.89
N ARG A 557 7.91 -12.14 7.28
CA ARG A 557 6.74 -11.33 7.56
C ARG A 557 5.44 -12.08 7.23
N TRP A 558 5.42 -12.81 6.11
CA TRP A 558 4.30 -13.69 5.75
C TRP A 558 4.06 -14.79 6.79
N TYR A 559 5.13 -15.47 7.22
CA TYR A 559 5.04 -16.54 8.24
C TYR A 559 4.51 -16.03 9.58
N ILE A 560 5.00 -14.87 10.04
CA ILE A 560 4.57 -14.23 11.29
C ILE A 560 3.11 -13.78 11.20
N ALA A 561 2.76 -13.06 10.14
CA ALA A 561 1.42 -12.50 9.93
C ALA A 561 0.36 -13.56 9.63
N GLY A 562 0.73 -14.66 8.97
CA GLY A 562 -0.19 -15.67 8.44
C GLY A 562 -0.90 -15.25 7.14
N TYR A 563 -0.57 -14.09 6.57
CA TYR A 563 -1.09 -13.58 5.30
C TYR A 563 0.02 -12.89 4.49
N ALA A 564 -0.24 -12.69 3.20
CA ALA A 564 0.76 -12.14 2.29
C ALA A 564 1.11 -10.66 2.63
N PRO A 565 2.41 -10.28 2.61
CA PRO A 565 2.90 -9.00 3.11
C PRO A 565 2.71 -7.85 2.09
N TRP A 566 1.48 -7.52 1.73
CA TRP A 566 1.08 -6.38 0.90
C TRP A 566 -0.32 -5.85 1.23
N SER A 567 -0.70 -5.96 2.51
CA SER A 567 -2.01 -5.56 3.03
C SER A 567 -2.08 -4.09 3.44
N ASN A 568 -0.95 -3.44 3.70
CA ASN A 568 -0.87 -2.03 4.09
C ASN A 568 0.12 -1.26 3.19
N SER A 569 0.18 0.08 3.36
CA SER A 569 1.02 0.96 2.54
C SER A 569 2.51 0.65 2.68
N TYR A 570 2.98 0.33 3.88
CA TYR A 570 4.39 -0.04 4.14
C TYR A 570 4.77 -1.33 3.40
N GLU A 571 3.99 -2.37 3.57
CA GLU A 571 4.20 -3.67 2.92
C GLU A 571 4.18 -3.55 1.40
N THR A 572 3.25 -2.75 0.88
CA THR A 572 3.16 -2.46 -0.55
C THR A 572 4.43 -1.80 -1.06
N MET A 573 4.99 -0.81 -0.35
CA MET A 573 6.24 -0.16 -0.74
C MET A 573 7.44 -1.13 -0.70
N VAL A 574 7.52 -1.98 0.31
CA VAL A 574 8.54 -3.04 0.39
C VAL A 574 8.44 -3.96 -0.83
N TYR A 575 7.23 -4.36 -1.19
CA TYR A 575 7.02 -5.20 -2.37
C TYR A 575 7.31 -4.47 -3.69
N VAL A 576 6.96 -3.18 -3.83
CA VAL A 576 7.35 -2.36 -5.02
C VAL A 576 8.87 -2.33 -5.18
N ALA A 577 9.61 -2.17 -4.09
CA ALA A 577 11.06 -2.19 -4.12
C ALA A 577 11.59 -3.55 -4.61
N TRP A 578 11.06 -4.64 -4.07
CA TRP A 578 11.38 -6.01 -4.50
C TRP A 578 11.08 -6.22 -6.00
N ALA A 579 9.88 -5.86 -6.44
CA ALA A 579 9.45 -6.00 -7.83
C ALA A 579 10.31 -5.16 -8.80
N THR A 580 10.73 -3.96 -8.37
CA THR A 580 11.61 -3.07 -9.13
C THR A 580 12.99 -3.71 -9.34
N VAL A 581 13.59 -4.26 -8.28
CA VAL A 581 14.90 -4.94 -8.38
C VAL A 581 14.76 -6.21 -9.21
N PHE A 582 13.69 -6.98 -9.04
CA PHE A 582 13.38 -8.15 -9.87
C PHE A 582 13.26 -7.78 -11.36
N ALA A 583 12.52 -6.73 -11.68
CA ALA A 583 12.41 -6.22 -13.05
C ALA A 583 13.78 -5.77 -13.60
N GLY A 584 14.63 -5.17 -12.76
CA GLY A 584 16.03 -4.87 -13.08
C GLY A 584 16.82 -6.12 -13.48
N TRP A 585 16.64 -7.23 -12.77
CA TRP A 585 17.26 -8.52 -13.09
C TRP A 585 16.86 -9.05 -14.48
N LEU A 586 15.61 -8.89 -14.89
CA LEU A 586 15.15 -9.30 -16.23
C LEU A 586 15.91 -8.59 -17.35
N PHE A 587 16.36 -7.36 -17.10
CA PHE A 587 17.14 -6.57 -18.03
C PHE A 587 18.65 -6.58 -17.77
N ALA A 588 19.14 -7.20 -16.69
CA ALA A 588 20.53 -7.19 -16.26
C ALA A 588 21.49 -7.69 -17.35
N ARG A 589 21.13 -8.78 -18.05
CA ARG A 589 21.90 -9.32 -19.18
C ARG A 589 21.91 -8.39 -20.41
N ARG A 590 20.94 -7.46 -20.50
CA ARG A 590 20.75 -6.56 -21.64
C ARG A 590 21.34 -5.18 -21.40
N SER A 591 21.29 -4.68 -20.17
CA SER A 591 21.79 -3.34 -19.81
C SER A 591 22.21 -3.31 -18.34
N LEU A 592 23.52 -3.14 -18.11
CA LEU A 592 24.05 -2.93 -16.76
C LEU A 592 23.51 -1.65 -16.14
N LEU A 593 23.32 -0.61 -16.96
CA LEU A 593 22.78 0.67 -16.50
C LEU A 593 21.34 0.53 -16.00
N THR A 594 20.50 -0.21 -16.74
CA THR A 594 19.10 -0.47 -16.30
C THR A 594 19.07 -1.25 -15.00
N PHE A 595 19.95 -2.25 -14.84
CA PHE A 595 20.05 -3.03 -13.61
C PHE A 595 20.51 -2.18 -12.43
N ALA A 596 21.54 -1.33 -12.64
CA ALA A 596 22.05 -0.41 -11.62
C ALA A 596 20.97 0.60 -11.18
N LEU A 597 20.26 1.20 -12.12
CA LEU A 597 19.17 2.15 -11.84
C LEU A 597 18.02 1.48 -11.09
N ALA A 598 17.61 0.28 -11.49
CA ALA A 598 16.55 -0.46 -10.82
C ALA A 598 16.95 -0.82 -9.36
N THR A 599 18.19 -1.24 -9.16
CA THR A 599 18.73 -1.56 -7.82
C THR A 599 18.74 -0.31 -6.93
N LEU A 600 19.28 0.80 -7.43
CA LEU A 600 19.33 2.06 -6.71
C LEU A 600 17.93 2.57 -6.36
N PHE A 601 16.99 2.49 -7.30
CA PHE A 601 15.62 2.91 -7.08
C PHE A 601 14.88 2.02 -6.07
N GLY A 602 15.12 0.72 -6.09
CA GLY A 602 14.65 -0.18 -5.02
C GLY A 602 15.13 0.27 -3.64
N GLY A 603 16.39 0.70 -3.54
CA GLY A 603 16.94 1.29 -2.31
C GLY A 603 16.26 2.60 -1.91
N VAL A 604 15.96 3.48 -2.89
CA VAL A 604 15.23 4.75 -2.65
C VAL A 604 13.80 4.46 -2.19
N ILE A 605 13.11 3.48 -2.79
CA ILE A 605 11.76 3.08 -2.36
C ILE A 605 11.77 2.57 -0.92
N LEU A 606 12.74 1.71 -0.54
CA LEU A 606 12.91 1.27 0.85
C LEU A 606 13.31 2.41 1.80
N PHE A 607 14.02 3.42 1.32
CA PHE A 607 14.28 4.62 2.10
C PHE A 607 12.98 5.39 2.39
N VAL A 608 12.15 5.59 1.38
CA VAL A 608 10.84 6.25 1.53
C VAL A 608 9.91 5.47 2.45
N SER A 609 9.87 4.13 2.34
CA SER A 609 9.06 3.29 3.23
C SER A 609 9.49 3.34 4.69
N GLY A 610 10.77 3.61 4.95
CA GLY A 610 11.32 3.79 6.31
C GLY A 610 11.20 5.21 6.88
N LEU A 611 10.61 6.14 6.14
CA LEU A 611 10.20 7.42 6.68
C LEU A 611 8.93 7.21 7.54
N ASN A 612 8.83 7.89 8.68
CA ASN A 612 7.78 7.68 9.70
C ASN A 612 6.34 8.01 9.25
N TRP A 613 6.04 7.92 7.96
CA TRP A 613 4.71 8.15 7.36
C TRP A 613 3.89 6.87 7.24
N MET A 614 4.57 5.73 7.28
CA MET A 614 3.96 4.42 7.08
C MET A 614 4.21 3.57 8.32
N ASP A 615 3.16 2.91 8.77
CA ASP A 615 3.24 2.02 9.92
C ASP A 615 3.76 0.65 9.49
N PRO A 616 4.94 0.20 9.99
CA PRO A 616 5.49 -1.11 9.70
C PRO A 616 4.82 -2.23 10.51
N GLN A 617 3.84 -1.94 11.38
CA GLN A 617 3.18 -2.94 12.22
C GLN A 617 2.54 -4.07 11.41
N ILE A 618 2.53 -5.27 11.99
CA ILE A 618 1.79 -6.41 11.49
C ILE A 618 0.46 -6.45 12.26
N ASN A 619 -0.63 -6.03 11.62
CA ASN A 619 -1.95 -5.97 12.24
C ASN A 619 -2.87 -7.08 11.73
N PRO A 620 -3.85 -7.54 12.52
CA PRO A 620 -4.87 -8.45 12.02
C PRO A 620 -5.61 -7.88 10.81
N LEU A 621 -5.95 -8.74 9.84
CA LEU A 621 -6.68 -8.32 8.64
C LEU A 621 -8.17 -8.09 8.96
N VAL A 622 -8.73 -7.02 8.43
CA VAL A 622 -10.19 -6.86 8.39
C VAL A 622 -10.81 -7.92 7.47
N PRO A 623 -12.06 -8.38 7.74
CA PRO A 623 -12.65 -9.51 7.02
C PRO A 623 -12.62 -9.40 5.50
N VAL A 624 -12.89 -8.23 4.94
CA VAL A 624 -12.92 -7.98 3.49
C VAL A 624 -11.56 -8.23 2.80
N LEU A 625 -10.45 -8.07 3.52
CA LEU A 625 -9.10 -8.31 2.98
C LEU A 625 -8.69 -9.79 2.98
N LYS A 626 -9.48 -10.68 3.58
CA LYS A 626 -9.23 -12.12 3.60
C LYS A 626 -9.70 -12.78 2.29
N SER A 627 -9.12 -12.40 1.15
CA SER A 627 -9.47 -12.94 -0.17
C SER A 627 -8.25 -13.33 -0.98
N PRO A 628 -8.20 -14.54 -1.59
CA PRO A 628 -7.13 -14.93 -2.51
C PRO A 628 -7.06 -14.01 -3.74
N TRP A 629 -8.20 -13.58 -4.27
CA TRP A 629 -8.26 -12.66 -5.42
C TRP A 629 -7.61 -11.32 -5.14
N LEU A 630 -7.82 -10.78 -3.93
CA LEU A 630 -7.15 -9.56 -3.51
C LEU A 630 -5.64 -9.73 -3.49
N MET A 631 -5.13 -10.85 -2.97
CA MET A 631 -3.69 -11.12 -2.93
C MET A 631 -3.08 -11.10 -4.33
N PHE A 632 -3.69 -11.79 -5.29
CA PHE A 632 -3.21 -11.81 -6.68
C PHE A 632 -3.34 -10.43 -7.34
N HIS A 633 -4.47 -9.74 -7.14
CA HIS A 633 -4.68 -8.38 -7.63
C HIS A 633 -3.55 -7.44 -7.20
N VAL A 634 -3.32 -7.34 -5.89
CA VAL A 634 -2.30 -6.44 -5.34
C VAL A 634 -0.90 -6.82 -5.82
N ALA A 635 -0.55 -8.12 -5.82
CA ALA A 635 0.75 -8.57 -6.28
C ALA A 635 1.02 -8.17 -7.74
N VAL A 636 0.05 -8.33 -8.63
CA VAL A 636 0.21 -8.04 -10.06
C VAL A 636 0.23 -6.53 -10.33
N ILE A 637 -0.70 -5.77 -9.73
CA ILE A 637 -0.80 -4.33 -9.98
C ILE A 637 0.39 -3.57 -9.41
N VAL A 638 0.84 -3.95 -8.22
CA VAL A 638 2.02 -3.35 -7.58
C VAL A 638 3.31 -3.75 -8.30
N GLY A 639 3.38 -4.97 -8.84
CA GLY A 639 4.45 -5.40 -9.73
C GLY A 639 4.59 -4.49 -10.96
N ALA A 640 3.48 -4.02 -11.52
CA ALA A 640 3.48 -3.06 -12.64
C ALA A 640 4.18 -1.75 -12.28
N TYR A 641 4.01 -1.25 -11.05
CA TYR A 641 4.66 0.00 -10.59
C TYR A 641 6.18 -0.08 -10.64
N GLY A 642 6.77 -1.25 -10.35
CA GLY A 642 8.21 -1.47 -10.50
C GLY A 642 8.70 -1.28 -11.93
N PHE A 643 7.98 -1.81 -12.93
CA PHE A 643 8.29 -1.63 -14.35
C PHE A 643 8.09 -0.18 -14.81
N PHE A 644 7.06 0.49 -14.34
CA PHE A 644 6.84 1.92 -14.61
C PHE A 644 7.91 2.80 -13.98
N GLY A 645 8.38 2.47 -12.78
CA GLY A 645 9.50 3.15 -12.13
C GLY A 645 10.79 3.04 -12.93
N ILE A 646 11.12 1.85 -13.44
CA ILE A 646 12.26 1.65 -14.36
C ILE A 646 12.10 2.50 -15.62
N SER A 647 10.91 2.53 -16.20
CA SER A 647 10.61 3.34 -17.37
C SER A 647 10.83 4.83 -17.11
N CYS A 648 10.36 5.35 -15.99
CA CYS A 648 10.57 6.73 -15.55
C CYS A 648 12.07 7.06 -15.46
N LEU A 649 12.86 6.21 -14.78
CA LEU A 649 14.30 6.41 -14.64
C LEU A 649 15.04 6.36 -15.96
N LEU A 650 14.70 5.41 -16.83
CA LEU A 650 15.31 5.32 -18.17
C LEU A 650 14.97 6.53 -19.02
N GLY A 651 13.73 7.03 -18.94
CA GLY A 651 13.29 8.26 -19.58
C GLY A 651 14.10 9.45 -19.10
N LEU A 652 14.27 9.60 -17.78
CA LEU A 652 15.05 10.68 -17.16
C LEU A 652 16.52 10.64 -17.61
N VAL A 653 17.16 9.46 -17.52
CA VAL A 653 18.56 9.28 -17.95
C VAL A 653 18.72 9.59 -19.43
N ASN A 654 17.77 9.18 -20.28
CA ASN A 654 17.81 9.52 -21.70
C ASN A 654 17.70 11.03 -21.95
N LEU A 655 16.84 11.74 -21.23
CA LEU A 655 16.72 13.21 -21.33
C LEU A 655 18.03 13.89 -20.91
N VAL A 656 18.65 13.43 -19.82
CA VAL A 656 19.97 13.95 -19.38
C VAL A 656 21.03 13.67 -20.44
N MET A 657 21.10 12.46 -21.00
CA MET A 657 22.05 12.14 -22.07
C MET A 657 21.81 12.96 -23.35
N MET A 658 20.56 13.23 -23.70
CA MET A 658 20.23 14.13 -24.81
C MET A 658 20.73 15.57 -24.59
N SER A 659 20.77 16.00 -23.31
CA SER A 659 21.34 17.31 -22.93
C SER A 659 22.87 17.41 -23.09
N LEU A 660 23.60 16.29 -23.09
CA LEU A 660 25.08 16.27 -23.13
C LEU A 660 25.70 16.39 -24.53
N LYS A 661 24.90 16.40 -25.59
CA LYS A 661 25.30 16.63 -27.03
C LYS A 661 26.46 15.71 -27.56
N LYS A 662 26.72 14.55 -27.01
CA LYS A 662 27.77 13.67 -27.49
C LYS A 662 27.21 12.65 -28.49
N ALA A 663 27.73 12.62 -29.72
CA ALA A 663 27.34 11.68 -30.77
C ALA A 663 27.40 10.21 -30.30
N VAL A 664 28.37 9.89 -29.45
CA VAL A 664 28.58 8.58 -28.83
C VAL A 664 27.37 8.11 -28.02
N LEU A 665 26.58 9.03 -27.44
CA LEU A 665 25.40 8.71 -26.63
C LEU A 665 24.16 8.38 -27.46
N ALA A 666 24.12 8.76 -28.75
CA ALA A 666 22.93 8.59 -29.59
C ALA A 666 22.50 7.11 -29.71
N GLN A 667 23.45 6.19 -29.84
CA GLN A 667 23.15 4.76 -29.89
C GLN A 667 22.64 4.24 -28.54
N ARG A 668 23.22 4.72 -27.43
CA ARG A 668 22.77 4.35 -26.09
C ARG A 668 21.37 4.86 -25.77
N ILE A 669 21.05 6.09 -26.16
CA ILE A 669 19.72 6.66 -26.05
C ILE A 669 18.68 5.77 -26.77
N LYS A 670 19.02 5.30 -27.99
CA LYS A 670 18.16 4.36 -28.73
C LYS A 670 18.00 3.02 -28.00
N GLU A 671 19.11 2.44 -27.51
CA GLU A 671 19.10 1.17 -26.75
C GLU A 671 18.24 1.29 -25.50
N LEU A 672 18.46 2.32 -24.68
CA LEU A 672 17.71 2.54 -23.45
C LEU A 672 16.24 2.91 -23.72
N SER A 673 15.95 3.63 -24.81
CA SER A 673 14.56 3.90 -25.20
C SER A 673 13.82 2.63 -25.62
N ILE A 674 14.49 1.65 -26.22
CA ILE A 674 13.90 0.33 -26.53
C ILE A 674 13.62 -0.43 -25.22
N ILE A 675 14.57 -0.44 -24.28
CA ILE A 675 14.35 -1.09 -22.97
C ILE A 675 13.24 -0.41 -22.19
N ASN A 676 13.18 0.94 -22.24
CA ASN A 676 12.12 1.74 -21.69
C ASN A 676 10.74 1.31 -22.25
N GLU A 677 10.61 1.24 -23.58
CA GLU A 677 9.35 0.82 -24.22
C GLU A 677 9.00 -0.64 -23.87
N MET A 678 9.97 -1.54 -23.79
CA MET A 678 9.73 -2.93 -23.34
C MET A 678 9.25 -2.98 -21.89
N SER A 679 9.84 -2.18 -20.99
CA SER A 679 9.41 -2.07 -19.60
C SER A 679 7.98 -1.54 -19.50
N LEU A 680 7.64 -0.51 -20.29
CA LEU A 680 6.27 0.03 -20.35
C LEU A 680 5.25 -1.01 -20.81
N LEU A 681 5.57 -1.81 -21.82
CA LEU A 681 4.66 -2.85 -22.34
C LEU A 681 4.40 -3.94 -21.27
N ILE A 682 5.44 -4.36 -20.54
CA ILE A 682 5.27 -5.31 -19.42
C ILE A 682 4.44 -4.67 -18.31
N GLY A 683 4.79 -3.45 -17.87
CA GLY A 683 4.07 -2.73 -16.84
C GLY A 683 2.60 -2.52 -17.18
N LEU A 684 2.30 -2.11 -18.42
CA LEU A 684 0.92 -1.91 -18.91
C LEU A 684 0.13 -3.23 -18.91
N ALA A 685 0.74 -4.34 -19.32
CA ALA A 685 0.08 -5.64 -19.30
C ALA A 685 -0.23 -6.08 -17.86
N LEU A 686 0.75 -5.96 -16.95
CA LEU A 686 0.54 -6.28 -15.53
C LEU A 686 -0.51 -5.36 -14.90
N MET A 687 -0.47 -4.05 -15.19
CA MET A 687 -1.46 -3.09 -14.70
C MET A 687 -2.86 -3.47 -15.16
N THR A 688 -3.01 -3.83 -16.45
CA THR A 688 -4.28 -4.25 -17.04
C THR A 688 -4.80 -5.53 -16.37
N ILE A 689 -3.97 -6.57 -16.27
CA ILE A 689 -4.34 -7.83 -15.61
C ILE A 689 -4.70 -7.57 -14.15
N GLY A 690 -3.87 -6.81 -13.43
CA GLY A 690 -4.11 -6.48 -12.04
C GLY A 690 -5.44 -5.75 -11.83
N THR A 691 -5.75 -4.73 -12.64
CA THR A 691 -7.01 -3.99 -12.56
C THR A 691 -8.23 -4.90 -12.70
N PHE A 692 -8.22 -5.84 -13.65
CA PHE A 692 -9.36 -6.74 -13.84
C PHE A 692 -9.42 -7.88 -12.81
N LEU A 693 -8.30 -8.32 -12.25
CA LEU A 693 -8.30 -9.19 -11.07
C LEU A 693 -8.95 -8.49 -9.86
N GLY A 694 -8.70 -7.18 -9.70
CA GLY A 694 -9.39 -6.36 -8.70
C GLY A 694 -10.90 -6.26 -8.93
N ALA A 695 -11.32 -6.17 -10.19
CA ALA A 695 -12.73 -6.19 -10.56
C ALA A 695 -13.41 -7.53 -10.21
N ILE A 696 -12.71 -8.66 -10.36
CA ILE A 696 -13.22 -9.97 -9.91
C ILE A 696 -13.38 -9.99 -8.41
N TRP A 697 -12.36 -9.54 -7.66
CA TRP A 697 -12.43 -9.45 -6.21
C TRP A 697 -13.56 -8.52 -5.74
N ALA A 698 -13.71 -7.35 -6.35
CA ALA A 698 -14.79 -6.39 -6.04
C ALA A 698 -16.19 -7.01 -6.26
N ASN A 699 -16.34 -7.82 -7.32
CA ASN A 699 -17.59 -8.51 -7.59
C ASN A 699 -17.89 -9.61 -6.55
N GLU A 700 -16.89 -10.23 -5.94
CA GLU A 700 -17.11 -11.26 -4.90
C GLU A 700 -17.24 -10.65 -3.49
N SER A 701 -16.67 -9.44 -3.27
CA SER A 701 -16.73 -8.78 -1.98
C SER A 701 -17.91 -7.83 -1.85
N TRP A 702 -18.28 -7.15 -2.93
CA TRP A 702 -19.28 -6.05 -2.93
C TRP A 702 -20.40 -6.20 -3.95
N GLY A 703 -20.41 -7.29 -4.72
CA GLY A 703 -21.44 -7.56 -5.70
C GLY A 703 -21.33 -6.83 -7.02
N ARG A 704 -20.34 -6.01 -7.23
CA ARG A 704 -20.15 -5.23 -8.44
C ARG A 704 -18.70 -5.27 -8.89
N TYR A 705 -18.46 -5.56 -10.15
CA TYR A 705 -17.11 -5.65 -10.71
C TYR A 705 -16.48 -4.28 -11.04
N TRP A 706 -17.24 -3.18 -10.95
CA TRP A 706 -16.77 -1.82 -11.13
C TRP A 706 -17.68 -0.81 -10.43
N GLY A 707 -17.14 -0.08 -9.46
CA GLY A 707 -17.88 0.87 -8.63
C GLY A 707 -17.57 2.35 -8.90
N TRP A 708 -16.63 2.63 -9.79
CA TRP A 708 -16.05 3.96 -10.00
C TRP A 708 -15.39 4.55 -8.75
N ASP A 709 -14.98 3.71 -7.82
CA ASP A 709 -14.17 4.13 -6.67
C ASP A 709 -12.92 4.90 -7.15
N PRO A 710 -12.48 5.95 -6.45
CA PRO A 710 -11.31 6.73 -6.85
C PRO A 710 -10.07 5.89 -7.17
N LYS A 711 -9.86 4.77 -6.47
CA LYS A 711 -8.71 3.89 -6.69
C LYS A 711 -8.83 3.09 -7.98
N GLU A 712 -10.01 2.56 -8.28
CA GLU A 712 -10.33 1.90 -9.56
C GLU A 712 -10.19 2.89 -10.73
N THR A 713 -10.76 4.07 -10.56
CA THR A 713 -10.75 5.13 -11.57
C THR A 713 -9.33 5.60 -11.89
N TRP A 714 -8.47 5.84 -10.87
CA TRP A 714 -7.08 6.22 -11.10
C TRP A 714 -6.21 5.07 -11.64
N ALA A 715 -6.55 3.82 -11.34
CA ALA A 715 -5.93 2.66 -11.99
C ALA A 715 -6.22 2.66 -13.50
N LEU A 716 -7.47 2.93 -13.89
CA LEU A 716 -7.87 3.07 -15.30
C LEU A 716 -7.22 4.29 -15.95
N VAL A 717 -7.17 5.45 -15.30
CA VAL A 717 -6.45 6.64 -15.79
C VAL A 717 -4.98 6.33 -16.03
N THR A 718 -4.31 5.64 -15.10
CA THR A 718 -2.92 5.22 -15.26
C THR A 718 -2.75 4.29 -16.46
N MET A 719 -3.64 3.32 -16.64
CA MET A 719 -3.63 2.42 -17.80
C MET A 719 -3.78 3.21 -19.12
N ILE A 720 -4.68 4.19 -19.19
CA ILE A 720 -4.88 5.06 -20.35
C ILE A 720 -3.64 5.89 -20.64
N VAL A 721 -3.04 6.52 -19.61
CA VAL A 721 -1.83 7.34 -19.76
C VAL A 721 -0.68 6.51 -20.35
N TYR A 722 -0.43 5.32 -19.82
CA TYR A 722 0.61 4.45 -20.36
C TYR A 722 0.26 3.85 -21.71
N ALA A 723 -1.02 3.59 -22.00
CA ALA A 723 -1.47 3.22 -23.35
C ALA A 723 -1.16 4.33 -24.35
N ILE A 724 -1.40 5.60 -24.01
CA ILE A 724 -1.03 6.74 -24.84
C ILE A 724 0.48 6.76 -25.10
N VAL A 725 1.31 6.64 -24.07
CA VAL A 725 2.77 6.67 -24.19
C VAL A 725 3.28 5.56 -25.11
N THR A 726 2.79 4.33 -24.94
CA THR A 726 3.19 3.19 -25.77
C THR A 726 2.73 3.32 -27.23
N HIS A 727 1.70 4.12 -27.52
CA HIS A 727 1.15 4.35 -28.86
C HIS A 727 1.64 5.65 -29.54
N LEU A 728 2.47 6.47 -28.87
CA LEU A 728 3.01 7.72 -29.44
C LEU A 728 3.74 7.48 -30.78
N HIS A 729 4.38 6.33 -30.95
CA HIS A 729 5.09 5.99 -32.20
C HIS A 729 4.17 5.85 -33.43
N LEU A 730 2.84 5.74 -33.26
CA LEU A 730 1.84 5.67 -34.33
C LEU A 730 1.39 7.04 -34.81
N VAL A 731 1.77 8.12 -34.12
CA VAL A 731 1.35 9.48 -34.46
C VAL A 731 2.34 10.12 -35.43
N PRO A 732 1.95 10.48 -36.65
CA PRO A 732 2.79 11.20 -37.58
C PRO A 732 3.29 12.52 -36.94
N PHE A 733 4.51 12.95 -37.31
CA PHE A 733 5.19 14.17 -36.83
C PHE A 733 5.53 14.21 -35.31
N ARG A 734 5.05 13.27 -34.53
CA ARG A 734 5.33 13.19 -33.07
C ARG A 734 6.18 11.97 -32.67
N ASN A 735 6.64 11.19 -33.64
CA ASN A 735 7.52 10.05 -33.41
C ASN A 735 8.96 10.52 -33.13
N SER A 736 9.19 11.05 -31.93
CA SER A 736 10.50 11.49 -31.50
C SER A 736 10.90 10.81 -30.18
N LEU A 737 12.16 10.39 -30.11
CA LEU A 737 12.73 9.80 -28.88
C LEU A 737 12.62 10.75 -27.69
N TRP A 738 12.72 12.07 -27.93
CA TRP A 738 12.54 13.06 -26.87
C TRP A 738 11.14 13.03 -26.30
N LEU A 739 10.12 13.09 -27.17
CA LEU A 739 8.70 13.08 -26.73
C LEU A 739 8.36 11.79 -26.00
N PHE A 740 8.86 10.64 -26.49
CA PHE A 740 8.65 9.36 -25.84
C PHE A 740 9.25 9.34 -24.41
N ASN A 741 10.51 9.78 -24.25
CA ASN A 741 11.17 9.74 -22.96
C ASN A 741 10.57 10.76 -21.96
N ILE A 742 10.21 11.98 -22.37
CA ILE A 742 9.54 12.92 -21.47
C ILE A 742 8.14 12.41 -21.07
N ALA A 743 7.39 11.84 -22.02
CA ALA A 743 6.08 11.27 -21.76
C ALA A 743 6.17 10.09 -20.78
N SER A 744 7.19 9.22 -20.88
CA SER A 744 7.38 8.11 -19.95
C SER A 744 7.73 8.57 -18.54
N VAL A 745 8.43 9.70 -18.38
CA VAL A 745 8.69 10.31 -17.06
C VAL A 745 7.41 10.93 -16.49
N VAL A 746 6.71 11.74 -17.28
CA VAL A 746 5.47 12.42 -16.86
C VAL A 746 4.37 11.40 -16.51
N ALA A 747 4.28 10.29 -17.25
CA ALA A 747 3.31 9.23 -16.96
C ALA A 747 3.44 8.66 -15.55
N PHE A 748 4.62 8.68 -14.95
CA PHE A 748 4.81 8.14 -13.60
C PHE A 748 4.05 8.91 -12.52
N TYR A 749 3.72 10.19 -12.76
CA TYR A 749 2.86 10.96 -11.84
C TYR A 749 1.45 10.37 -11.71
N SER A 750 0.94 9.65 -12.74
CA SER A 750 -0.33 8.93 -12.61
C SER A 750 -0.22 7.77 -11.61
N VAL A 751 0.93 7.07 -11.56
CA VAL A 751 1.20 6.03 -10.55
C VAL A 751 1.28 6.64 -9.16
N LEU A 752 1.99 7.77 -9.02
CA LEU A 752 2.06 8.49 -7.73
C LEU A 752 0.68 8.95 -7.27
N MET A 753 -0.16 9.40 -8.19
CA MET A 753 -1.54 9.78 -7.86
C MET A 753 -2.38 8.56 -7.46
N THR A 754 -2.28 7.44 -8.17
CA THR A 754 -2.99 6.20 -7.85
C THR A 754 -2.59 5.66 -6.48
N PHE A 755 -1.31 5.73 -6.11
CA PHE A 755 -0.80 5.20 -4.86
C PHE A 755 -0.91 6.19 -3.69
N PHE A 756 -0.31 7.38 -3.83
CA PHE A 756 -0.30 8.39 -2.76
C PHE A 756 -1.53 9.30 -2.82
N GLY A 757 -1.86 9.81 -4.01
CA GLY A 757 -2.96 10.77 -4.17
C GLY A 757 -4.30 10.22 -3.67
N VAL A 758 -4.64 9.01 -4.06
CA VAL A 758 -5.89 8.38 -3.64
C VAL A 758 -5.87 8.07 -2.14
N ASN A 759 -4.77 7.50 -1.61
CA ASN A 759 -4.71 7.09 -0.21
C ASN A 759 -4.69 8.26 0.79
N TYR A 760 -4.17 9.42 0.39
CA TYR A 760 -3.98 10.56 1.31
C TYR A 760 -4.94 11.74 1.04
N PHE A 761 -5.51 11.86 -0.17
CA PHE A 761 -6.33 13.02 -0.56
C PHE A 761 -7.74 12.68 -1.01
N LEU A 762 -7.98 11.47 -1.49
CA LEU A 762 -9.31 11.02 -1.90
C LEU A 762 -9.83 10.00 -0.88
N SER A 763 -11.13 9.97 -0.64
CA SER A 763 -11.79 8.95 0.17
C SER A 763 -12.49 7.96 -0.76
N GLY A 764 -12.48 6.67 -0.40
CA GLY A 764 -13.15 5.63 -1.18
C GLY A 764 -13.24 4.32 -0.40
N MET A 765 -13.90 3.32 -0.96
CA MET A 765 -14.08 2.01 -0.31
C MET A 765 -12.78 1.22 -0.11
N HIS A 766 -11.71 1.59 -0.80
CA HIS A 766 -10.38 1.00 -0.66
C HIS A 766 -9.49 1.67 0.41
N SER A 767 -10.07 2.49 1.28
CA SER A 767 -9.33 3.20 2.35
C SER A 767 -9.32 2.38 3.64
N TYR A 768 -8.54 1.29 3.69
CA TYR A 768 -8.47 0.37 4.84
C TYR A 768 -7.42 0.72 5.90
N GLY A 769 -6.68 1.81 5.74
CA GLY A 769 -5.64 2.23 6.68
C GLY A 769 -5.80 3.68 7.11
N GLN A 770 -5.55 3.96 8.38
CA GLN A 770 -5.31 5.34 8.82
C GLN A 770 -3.91 5.72 8.33
N ASN A 771 -3.85 6.58 7.32
CA ASN A 771 -2.59 7.14 6.85
C ASN A 771 -2.42 8.53 7.43
N ASP A 772 -1.30 8.76 8.10
CA ASP A 772 -0.91 10.08 8.58
C ASP A 772 -0.79 11.07 7.42
N HIS A 773 -1.26 12.29 7.60
CA HIS A 773 -1.08 13.34 6.61
C HIS A 773 0.40 13.64 6.39
N VAL A 774 0.86 13.45 5.16
CA VAL A 774 2.23 13.80 4.77
C VAL A 774 2.29 15.31 4.52
N GLY A 775 2.71 16.04 5.55
CA GLY A 775 2.98 17.46 5.41
C GLY A 775 4.08 17.70 4.37
N GLY A 776 3.84 18.61 3.42
CA GLY A 776 4.82 18.98 2.40
C GLY A 776 4.88 18.08 1.15
N MET A 777 4.12 17.00 1.05
CA MET A 777 4.15 16.11 -0.12
C MET A 777 3.85 16.85 -1.44
N PHE A 778 2.91 17.80 -1.44
CA PHE A 778 2.64 18.64 -2.61
C PHE A 778 3.85 19.47 -3.03
N VAL A 779 4.62 19.99 -2.06
CA VAL A 779 5.83 20.77 -2.34
C VAL A 779 6.87 19.87 -3.03
N TYR A 780 7.09 18.66 -2.52
CA TYR A 780 8.02 17.70 -3.15
C TYR A 780 7.58 17.27 -4.54
N LEU A 781 6.28 17.03 -4.76
CA LEU A 781 5.73 16.71 -6.09
C LEU A 781 5.90 17.90 -7.05
N LEU A 782 5.63 19.13 -6.59
CA LEU A 782 5.82 20.33 -7.40
C LEU A 782 7.31 20.53 -7.76
N LEU A 783 8.21 20.42 -6.79
CA LEU A 783 9.65 20.54 -7.03
C LEU A 783 10.15 19.47 -8.00
N SER A 784 9.67 18.22 -7.88
CA SER A 784 10.03 17.17 -8.81
C SER A 784 9.50 17.45 -10.22
N ALA A 785 8.28 17.99 -10.36
CA ALA A 785 7.69 18.36 -11.64
C ALA A 785 8.46 19.52 -12.31
N LEU A 786 8.86 20.52 -11.52
CA LEU A 786 9.71 21.63 -11.99
C LEU A 786 11.07 21.12 -12.47
N LEU A 787 11.69 20.21 -11.74
CA LEU A 787 12.96 19.58 -12.14
C LEU A 787 12.81 18.80 -13.44
N VAL A 788 11.77 17.99 -13.59
CA VAL A 788 11.48 17.26 -14.84
C VAL A 788 11.22 18.21 -15.99
N ALA A 789 10.47 19.30 -15.77
CA ALA A 789 10.23 20.33 -16.79
C ALA A 789 11.54 21.03 -17.20
N LEU A 790 12.41 21.35 -16.25
CA LEU A 790 13.73 21.94 -16.53
C LEU A 790 14.61 21.02 -17.37
N ILE A 791 14.75 19.75 -16.97
CA ILE A 791 15.53 18.75 -17.72
C ILE A 791 14.94 18.55 -19.12
N GLY A 792 13.61 18.47 -19.22
CA GLY A 792 12.89 18.38 -20.48
C GLY A 792 13.16 19.58 -21.39
N PHE A 793 13.09 20.80 -20.86
CA PHE A 793 13.36 22.03 -21.60
C PHE A 793 14.82 22.10 -22.09
N ILE A 794 15.80 21.84 -21.21
CA ILE A 794 17.22 21.84 -21.56
C ILE A 794 17.51 20.83 -22.68
N SER A 795 16.94 19.62 -22.58
CA SER A 795 17.14 18.57 -23.59
C SER A 795 16.46 18.93 -24.93
N PHE A 796 15.32 19.61 -24.91
CA PHE A 796 14.62 20.09 -26.11
C PHE A 796 15.35 21.22 -26.79
N ALA A 797 15.75 22.27 -26.06
CA ALA A 797 16.47 23.43 -26.59
C ALA A 797 17.79 23.05 -27.25
N ARG A 798 18.50 22.07 -26.66
CA ARG A 798 19.75 21.56 -27.24
C ARG A 798 19.54 20.68 -28.49
N ARG A 799 18.38 20.06 -28.64
CA ARG A 799 17.98 19.32 -29.85
C ARG A 799 17.73 20.26 -31.05
N GLN A 800 17.05 21.39 -30.84
CA GLN A 800 16.77 22.32 -31.91
C GLN A 800 18.05 22.90 -32.55
N LYS A 801 19.08 23.19 -31.75
CA LYS A 801 20.40 23.64 -32.23
C LYS A 801 21.19 22.56 -32.99
N GLN A 802 20.73 21.32 -33.09
CA GLN A 802 21.34 20.28 -33.94
C GLN A 802 20.67 20.16 -35.29
N ASN A 803 19.44 20.65 -35.42
CA ASN A 803 18.66 20.60 -36.68
C ASN A 803 18.68 21.95 -37.43
N SER A 804 19.18 23.00 -36.80
CA SER A 804 19.55 24.30 -37.43
C SER A 804 21.04 24.32 -37.74
#